data_88cd0d58e3bc1fbfd3d8b5fa6be92d4a
#
_entry.id   88cd0d58e3bc1fbfd3d8b5fa6be92d4a
#
_cell.length_a   1.000
_cell.length_b   1.000
_cell.length_c   1.000
_cell.angle_alpha   90.00
_cell.angle_beta   90.00
_cell.angle_gamma   90.00
#
_symmetry.space_group_name_H-M   'P 1'
#
loop_
_entity.id
_entity.type
_entity.pdbx_description
1 polymer ?
#
loop_
_entity_poly.entity_id
_entity_poly.type
_entity_poly.pdbx_seq_one_letter_code
_entity_poly.pdbx_strand_id
1 'polypeptide(L)'
;MDSLWGEEFNVKEEDLQKILNKTKNKKVVKEVSLEKKLKSKNVSIEEKMELIEQDVYRILGKYKDDIVTIRDSVTFIDYINKAIENGIIAIDTETNNTLDTIDCKLMGLCLYTPGEKYAYIPVNHVNKDTEQLLSNQLNEMEIGEQLQRLVDNNIKIVYTNASFDIEVLYSTCNVMLPVYWDTIPGSKLLDENEQAGLKAQYKLHIDPEEEKYDIEHLFKGLPYGIFKPELFAYYAALDPYKTYKLYEYQLKEFEKPENEEIYKLLMDIEIPIIPVVVKMELRGIEIDKDYAQKMSIEYHKKADEIQGRINEELDRLQPYIDEWKLSPDANMKQPNKKGDGYGKSKVEQLSDPIELGSPTQMAILLYDILQVPVVDKKKPRTTDAAALEILANEKHVKICELLLEKREVDILINSFIDKIPTFAKSDNSLHARFNPCGTVTGRFSSTDPNLQQIPSHDKFIRMIFKARHGYSIVGCDYSAQEPRSTAALGNDKDMIGAYERGEDLYARIGSICFKNNYENNLEFNPVTHALQPEGKVRRSKAKVILLGITYGMGAQSLAEKLEMSLEEAQEIIDNFYKGFKGVDQLTKDSQKMLREKGYVTDMWGRRRHIPDAQLPEYEVKPNEKYKNNYEFNPLLGALPHEDKATQMKIKQYQDKLSKAKWKKEVDNITQQAFKEGFNVKNNKGFITRALRQCLNARIQGTAASMTKLAMIMVDNDPELNQLGFHLLATVHDEVYGEAPTENSERAAKRLSEVMVEAARTKCSAVPWKCDGYNVKRWYLDESSAEVKKEFTKSGNIDIIKKKFPMIKEKYIEQMCNGTFEINTHEDI
;
A
#
# COMPACT_ATOMS: atom_id res chain seq x y z
N MET A 1 20.65 22.18 -16.08
CA MET A 1 19.39 22.55 -16.75
C MET A 1 19.62 22.81 -18.23
N ASP A 2 20.29 21.89 -18.91
CA ASP A 2 20.59 22.03 -20.34
C ASP A 2 20.39 20.67 -20.99
N SER A 3 19.15 20.30 -21.28
CA SER A 3 18.91 19.16 -22.17
C SER A 3 17.44 18.90 -22.54
N LEU A 4 16.52 19.82 -22.27
CA LEU A 4 15.09 19.61 -22.64
C LEU A 4 14.63 20.35 -23.92
N TRP A 5 15.48 21.15 -24.55
CA TRP A 5 15.07 22.03 -25.64
C TRP A 5 15.90 21.90 -26.95
N GLY A 6 16.58 20.81 -27.17
CA GLY A 6 17.49 20.65 -28.26
C GLY A 6 17.14 19.58 -29.27
N GLU A 7 16.00 19.64 -29.96
CA GLU A 7 15.80 19.03 -31.27
C GLU A 7 14.70 19.79 -32.04
N GLU A 8 15.09 20.52 -33.06
CA GLU A 8 14.20 21.14 -34.04
C GLU A 8 13.49 20.07 -34.84
N PHE A 9 12.17 20.07 -34.80
CA PHE A 9 11.33 19.18 -35.59
C PHE A 9 10.91 19.85 -36.90
N ASN A 10 11.53 19.44 -38.00
CA ASN A 10 11.18 19.86 -39.36
C ASN A 10 10.16 18.89 -39.98
N VAL A 11 8.92 19.29 -40.11
CA VAL A 11 7.88 18.54 -40.84
C VAL A 11 7.92 18.91 -42.35
N LYS A 12 8.12 17.93 -43.18
CA LYS A 12 8.08 18.17 -44.64
C LYS A 12 6.63 18.36 -45.11
N GLU A 13 6.41 19.42 -45.93
CA GLU A 13 5.11 19.78 -46.53
C GLU A 13 4.44 18.63 -47.28
N GLU A 14 5.20 17.67 -47.79
CA GLU A 14 4.70 16.46 -48.47
C GLU A 14 3.93 15.49 -47.54
N ASP A 15 4.22 15.46 -46.25
CA ASP A 15 3.53 14.59 -45.32
C ASP A 15 2.22 15.20 -44.83
N LEU A 16 2.12 16.52 -44.77
CA LEU A 16 0.87 17.26 -44.56
C LEU A 16 -0.10 17.06 -45.74
N GLN A 17 0.40 17.09 -46.98
CA GLN A 17 -0.40 16.83 -48.19
C GLN A 17 -0.90 15.37 -48.26
N LYS A 18 -0.14 14.39 -47.78
CA LYS A 18 -0.59 12.99 -47.69
C LYS A 18 -1.69 12.79 -46.64
N ILE A 19 -1.67 13.55 -45.56
CA ILE A 19 -2.71 13.55 -44.55
C ILE A 19 -3.99 14.20 -45.08
N LEU A 20 -3.88 15.33 -45.77
CA LEU A 20 -5.01 16.05 -46.37
C LEU A 20 -5.65 15.28 -47.53
N ASN A 21 -4.88 14.54 -48.32
CA ASN A 21 -5.42 13.76 -49.46
C ASN A 21 -6.06 12.41 -49.01
N LYS A 22 -5.75 11.89 -47.83
CA LYS A 22 -6.48 10.76 -47.23
C LYS A 22 -7.87 11.11 -46.72
N THR A 23 -8.17 12.40 -46.53
CA THR A 23 -9.47 12.89 -46.05
C THR A 23 -10.53 13.04 -47.15
N LYS A 24 -10.17 12.85 -48.45
CA LYS A 24 -11.12 13.00 -49.60
C LYS A 24 -11.87 11.72 -49.98
N ASN A 25 -11.55 10.56 -49.42
CA ASN A 25 -12.31 9.33 -49.66
C ASN A 25 -13.27 9.07 -48.50
N LYS A 26 -14.54 9.35 -48.73
CA LYS A 26 -15.66 9.06 -47.81
C LYS A 26 -15.75 7.57 -47.47
N LYS A 27 -15.08 7.14 -46.41
CA LYS A 27 -15.53 6.10 -45.47
C LYS A 27 -15.45 6.75 -44.12
N VAL A 28 -16.49 6.56 -43.30
CA VAL A 28 -16.58 7.09 -41.94
C VAL A 28 -15.20 7.07 -41.30
N VAL A 29 -14.52 8.22 -41.26
CA VAL A 29 -13.23 8.40 -40.65
C VAL A 29 -13.54 8.33 -39.17
N LYS A 30 -13.18 7.22 -38.51
CA LYS A 30 -12.97 7.26 -37.08
C LYS A 30 -12.04 8.43 -36.84
N GLU A 31 -12.52 9.48 -36.20
CA GLU A 31 -11.67 10.56 -35.70
C GLU A 31 -10.44 9.96 -35.06
N VAL A 32 -9.29 10.28 -35.62
CA VAL A 32 -8.01 9.92 -34.98
C VAL A 32 -8.05 10.69 -33.67
N SER A 33 -8.18 10.00 -32.57
CA SER A 33 -8.32 10.63 -31.26
C SER A 33 -7.23 11.68 -31.11
N LEU A 34 -7.58 12.84 -30.57
CA LEU A 34 -6.66 13.94 -30.29
C LEU A 34 -5.39 13.43 -29.62
N GLU A 35 -5.52 12.42 -28.80
CA GLU A 35 -4.46 11.64 -28.16
C GLU A 35 -3.41 11.07 -29.11
N LYS A 36 -3.81 10.58 -30.27
CA LYS A 36 -2.86 10.10 -31.33
C LYS A 36 -2.17 11.24 -32.05
N LYS A 37 -2.84 12.38 -32.22
CA LYS A 37 -2.25 13.58 -32.83
C LYS A 37 -1.20 14.18 -31.88
N LEU A 38 -1.49 14.27 -30.61
CA LEU A 38 -0.61 14.86 -29.57
C LEU A 38 0.59 13.97 -29.19
N LYS A 39 0.49 12.66 -29.37
CA LYS A 39 1.63 11.73 -29.25
C LYS A 39 2.56 11.71 -30.47
N SER A 40 2.20 12.41 -31.54
CA SER A 40 3.06 12.53 -32.73
C SER A 40 4.26 13.44 -32.43
N LYS A 41 5.47 12.93 -32.65
CA LYS A 41 6.73 13.68 -32.51
C LYS A 41 6.87 14.88 -33.48
N ASN A 42 5.90 15.09 -34.37
CA ASN A 42 5.95 16.04 -35.48
C ASN A 42 5.04 17.26 -35.31
N VAL A 43 4.59 17.56 -34.07
CA VAL A 43 3.71 18.69 -33.78
C VAL A 43 4.45 19.70 -32.92
N SER A 44 4.48 20.98 -33.31
CA SER A 44 5.13 22.03 -32.56
C SER A 44 4.46 22.25 -31.19
N ILE A 45 5.15 22.93 -30.27
CA ILE A 45 4.60 23.22 -28.92
C ILE A 45 3.39 24.17 -29.10
N GLU A 46 3.45 25.14 -29.97
CA GLU A 46 2.40 26.09 -30.31
C GLU A 46 1.14 25.36 -30.79
N GLU A 47 1.30 24.47 -31.76
CA GLU A 47 0.20 23.67 -32.27
C GLU A 47 -0.41 22.75 -31.21
N LYS A 48 0.43 22.18 -30.32
CA LYS A 48 -0.05 21.41 -29.16
C LYS A 48 -0.85 22.28 -28.21
N MET A 49 -0.40 23.51 -27.92
CA MET A 49 -1.12 24.43 -27.06
C MET A 49 -2.46 24.85 -27.63
N GLU A 50 -2.55 25.12 -28.95
CA GLU A 50 -3.80 25.42 -29.61
C GLU A 50 -4.79 24.25 -29.55
N LEU A 51 -4.31 23.03 -29.78
CA LEU A 51 -5.13 21.83 -29.67
C LEU A 51 -5.62 21.59 -28.25
N ILE A 52 -4.76 21.83 -27.25
CA ILE A 52 -5.11 21.75 -25.83
C ILE A 52 -6.17 22.80 -25.50
N GLU A 53 -5.99 24.05 -25.93
CA GLU A 53 -6.96 25.13 -25.72
C GLU A 53 -8.34 24.78 -26.29
N GLN A 54 -8.38 24.25 -27.51
CA GLN A 54 -9.64 23.79 -28.15
C GLN A 54 -10.30 22.65 -27.37
N ASP A 55 -9.50 21.69 -26.88
CA ASP A 55 -10.02 20.53 -26.15
C ASP A 55 -10.53 20.93 -24.75
N VAL A 56 -9.81 21.81 -24.06
CA VAL A 56 -10.25 22.38 -22.78
C VAL A 56 -11.60 23.10 -22.94
N TYR A 57 -11.74 23.98 -23.95
CA TYR A 57 -13.01 24.65 -24.17
C TYR A 57 -14.12 23.70 -24.62
N ARG A 58 -13.82 22.68 -25.38
CA ARG A 58 -14.79 21.64 -25.76
C ARG A 58 -15.35 20.89 -24.57
N ILE A 59 -14.48 20.48 -23.64
CA ILE A 59 -14.85 19.64 -22.48
C ILE A 59 -15.40 20.51 -21.33
N LEU A 60 -14.72 21.60 -21.02
CA LEU A 60 -14.92 22.41 -19.82
C LEU A 60 -15.54 23.79 -20.08
N GLY A 61 -15.73 24.18 -21.34
CA GLY A 61 -16.27 25.49 -21.70
C GLY A 61 -17.68 25.77 -21.17
N LYS A 62 -18.44 24.73 -20.81
CA LYS A 62 -19.74 24.86 -20.15
C LYS A 62 -19.69 25.61 -18.81
N TYR A 63 -18.52 25.65 -18.16
CA TYR A 63 -18.30 26.31 -16.86
C TYR A 63 -17.78 27.75 -16.99
N LYS A 64 -17.75 28.32 -18.19
CA LYS A 64 -17.14 29.64 -18.45
C LYS A 64 -17.67 30.75 -17.52
N ASP A 65 -18.97 30.76 -17.27
CA ASP A 65 -19.60 31.82 -16.48
C ASP A 65 -19.48 31.58 -14.96
N ASP A 66 -19.08 30.37 -14.57
CA ASP A 66 -18.94 29.94 -13.18
C ASP A 66 -17.52 30.14 -12.63
N ILE A 67 -16.52 30.34 -13.51
CA ILE A 67 -15.11 30.43 -13.14
C ILE A 67 -14.67 31.89 -13.08
N VAL A 68 -13.75 32.17 -12.14
CA VAL A 68 -13.05 33.46 -12.04
C VAL A 68 -11.55 33.25 -11.83
N THR A 69 -10.73 33.99 -12.57
CA THR A 69 -9.28 34.07 -12.31
C THR A 69 -8.99 35.33 -11.53
N ILE A 70 -8.51 35.20 -10.30
CA ILE A 70 -8.23 36.32 -9.38
C ILE A 70 -6.73 36.63 -9.47
N ARG A 71 -6.42 37.87 -9.88
CA ARG A 71 -5.05 38.30 -10.16
C ARG A 71 -4.58 39.47 -9.30
N ASP A 72 -5.44 40.01 -8.44
CA ASP A 72 -5.10 41.17 -7.59
C ASP A 72 -5.55 40.93 -6.16
N SER A 73 -4.86 41.59 -5.23
CA SER A 73 -5.06 41.42 -3.80
C SER A 73 -6.44 41.88 -3.31
N VAL A 74 -7.03 42.90 -3.96
CA VAL A 74 -8.32 43.45 -3.53
C VAL A 74 -9.41 42.42 -3.78
N THR A 75 -9.47 41.86 -4.99
CA THR A 75 -10.43 40.81 -5.34
C THR A 75 -10.20 39.54 -4.51
N PHE A 76 -8.94 39.20 -4.22
CA PHE A 76 -8.63 38.06 -3.38
C PHE A 76 -9.08 38.25 -1.94
N ILE A 77 -8.83 39.41 -1.35
CA ILE A 77 -9.30 39.77 0.00
C ILE A 77 -10.84 39.70 0.08
N ASP A 78 -11.54 40.21 -0.94
CA ASP A 78 -13.01 40.15 -0.99
C ASP A 78 -13.51 38.70 -1.04
N TYR A 79 -12.88 37.84 -1.83
CA TYR A 79 -13.24 36.43 -1.88
C TYR A 79 -13.04 35.71 -0.54
N ILE A 80 -11.92 35.98 0.14
CA ILE A 80 -11.64 35.44 1.49
C ILE A 80 -12.66 35.98 2.52
N ASN A 81 -13.06 37.26 2.43
CA ASN A 81 -14.09 37.81 3.30
C ASN A 81 -15.42 37.06 3.16
N LYS A 82 -15.84 36.74 1.92
CA LYS A 82 -17.04 35.93 1.66
C LYS A 82 -16.91 34.52 2.18
N ALA A 83 -15.72 33.88 2.08
CA ALA A 83 -15.48 32.59 2.67
C ALA A 83 -15.61 32.63 4.21
N ILE A 84 -15.12 33.71 4.85
CA ILE A 84 -15.28 33.95 6.29
C ILE A 84 -16.75 34.12 6.65
N GLU A 85 -17.52 34.91 5.89
CA GLU A 85 -18.94 35.08 6.08
C GLU A 85 -19.71 33.76 5.94
N ASN A 86 -19.39 32.94 4.96
CA ASN A 86 -19.97 31.63 4.74
C ASN A 86 -19.55 30.57 5.78
N GLY A 87 -18.44 30.78 6.48
CA GLY A 87 -17.90 29.86 7.50
C GLY A 87 -17.33 28.56 6.94
N ILE A 88 -17.21 28.41 5.61
CA ILE A 88 -16.71 27.21 4.95
C ILE A 88 -16.09 27.52 3.60
N ILE A 89 -15.00 26.80 3.27
CA ILE A 89 -14.32 26.90 1.98
C ILE A 89 -13.75 25.55 1.58
N ALA A 90 -13.75 25.22 0.30
CA ALA A 90 -12.97 24.13 -0.27
C ALA A 90 -11.69 24.68 -0.91
N ILE A 91 -10.59 23.99 -0.72
CA ILE A 91 -9.26 24.37 -1.18
C ILE A 91 -8.63 23.22 -1.96
N ASP A 92 -7.90 23.60 -3.01
CA ASP A 92 -7.05 22.70 -3.80
C ASP A 92 -5.83 23.48 -4.29
N THR A 93 -4.70 22.83 -4.49
CA THR A 93 -3.45 23.46 -4.92
C THR A 93 -2.92 22.83 -6.20
N GLU A 94 -2.39 23.68 -7.08
CA GLU A 94 -1.70 23.24 -8.30
C GLU A 94 -0.21 23.51 -8.19
N THR A 95 0.61 22.50 -8.46
CA THR A 95 2.07 22.58 -8.37
C THR A 95 2.71 22.52 -9.76
N ASN A 96 4.02 22.69 -9.81
CA ASN A 96 4.83 22.63 -11.03
C ASN A 96 4.99 21.21 -11.61
N ASN A 97 3.91 20.47 -11.71
CA ASN A 97 3.85 19.10 -12.21
C ASN A 97 4.71 18.11 -11.37
N THR A 98 4.68 18.26 -10.06
CA THR A 98 5.38 17.39 -9.11
C THR A 98 4.47 16.98 -7.97
N LEU A 99 4.68 15.77 -7.47
CA LEU A 99 4.09 15.29 -6.20
C LEU A 99 4.98 15.61 -4.99
N ASP A 100 6.12 16.25 -5.21
CA ASP A 100 7.01 16.73 -4.16
C ASP A 100 6.40 17.95 -3.48
N THR A 101 6.13 17.85 -2.20
CA THR A 101 5.54 18.94 -1.40
C THR A 101 6.56 19.76 -0.65
N ILE A 102 7.82 19.33 -0.62
CA ILE A 102 8.91 20.04 0.09
C ILE A 102 9.62 21.02 -0.84
N ASP A 103 10.09 20.51 -1.99
CA ASP A 103 10.84 21.32 -2.98
C ASP A 103 9.95 21.72 -4.18
N CYS A 104 8.64 21.89 -3.97
CA CYS A 104 7.69 22.27 -5.00
C CYS A 104 7.62 23.80 -5.20
N LYS A 105 6.91 24.19 -6.28
CA LYS A 105 6.45 25.56 -6.51
C LYS A 105 4.94 25.55 -6.62
N LEU A 106 4.29 26.43 -5.90
CA LEU A 106 2.86 26.67 -6.05
C LEU A 106 2.60 27.36 -7.39
N MET A 107 1.86 26.72 -8.28
CA MET A 107 1.46 27.30 -9.56
C MET A 107 0.16 28.08 -9.45
N GLY A 108 -0.73 27.65 -8.60
CA GLY A 108 -1.97 28.32 -8.32
C GLY A 108 -2.71 27.74 -7.13
N LEU A 109 -3.55 28.57 -6.55
CA LEU A 109 -4.48 28.22 -5.48
C LEU A 109 -5.89 28.19 -6.06
N CYS A 110 -6.64 27.15 -5.75
CA CYS A 110 -8.00 26.96 -6.21
C CYS A 110 -8.96 26.99 -5.02
N LEU A 111 -10.03 27.77 -5.12
CA LEU A 111 -10.96 28.02 -4.03
C LEU A 111 -12.41 27.92 -4.48
N TYR A 112 -13.24 27.40 -3.57
CA TYR A 112 -14.67 27.48 -3.70
C TYR A 112 -15.35 27.68 -2.34
N THR A 113 -16.24 28.69 -2.26
CA THR A 113 -17.17 28.89 -1.15
C THR A 113 -18.60 29.03 -1.69
N PRO A 114 -19.64 28.54 -0.98
CA PRO A 114 -21.00 28.55 -1.49
C PRO A 114 -21.49 29.93 -1.93
N GLY A 115 -22.12 29.99 -3.10
CA GLY A 115 -22.65 31.22 -3.70
C GLY A 115 -21.66 32.05 -4.49
N GLU A 116 -20.37 31.72 -4.46
CA GLU A 116 -19.33 32.40 -5.23
C GLU A 116 -18.89 31.59 -6.45
N LYS A 117 -18.18 32.28 -7.38
CA LYS A 117 -17.58 31.62 -8.53
C LYS A 117 -16.42 30.73 -8.12
N TYR A 118 -16.13 29.71 -8.91
CA TYR A 118 -14.96 28.85 -8.72
C TYR A 118 -13.70 29.66 -9.04
N ALA A 119 -12.85 29.87 -8.05
CA ALA A 119 -11.73 30.78 -8.16
C ALA A 119 -10.42 30.03 -8.43
N TYR A 120 -9.66 30.54 -9.38
CA TYR A 120 -8.27 30.21 -9.60
C TYR A 120 -7.38 31.44 -9.36
N ILE A 121 -6.40 31.30 -8.51
CA ILE A 121 -5.43 32.33 -8.14
C ILE A 121 -4.07 31.92 -8.69
N PRO A 122 -3.59 32.48 -9.82
CA PRO A 122 -2.26 32.17 -10.38
C PRO A 122 -1.16 32.77 -9.54
N VAL A 123 -0.03 32.02 -9.39
CA VAL A 123 1.10 32.42 -8.58
C VAL A 123 2.41 32.45 -9.39
N ASN A 124 2.89 31.32 -9.87
CA ASN A 124 4.18 31.20 -10.56
C ASN A 124 4.02 30.94 -12.08
N HIS A 125 2.99 31.49 -12.69
CA HIS A 125 2.88 31.44 -14.15
C HIS A 125 3.93 32.32 -14.82
N VAL A 126 4.41 31.87 -15.97
CA VAL A 126 5.47 32.51 -16.73
C VAL A 126 5.03 32.81 -18.14
N ASN A 127 5.63 33.83 -18.74
CA ASN A 127 5.53 34.05 -20.17
C ASN A 127 6.30 32.91 -20.89
N LYS A 128 5.64 32.20 -21.80
CA LYS A 128 6.20 31.02 -22.49
C LYS A 128 7.47 31.31 -23.30
N ASP A 129 7.60 32.55 -23.81
CA ASP A 129 8.68 32.95 -24.72
C ASP A 129 9.90 33.52 -23.96
N THR A 130 9.65 34.14 -22.82
CA THR A 130 10.71 34.83 -22.01
C THR A 130 11.03 34.10 -20.71
N GLU A 131 10.22 33.12 -20.33
CA GLU A 131 10.29 32.42 -19.04
C GLU A 131 10.22 33.33 -17.80
N GLN A 132 9.87 34.60 -17.99
CA GLN A 132 9.71 35.55 -16.90
C GLN A 132 8.33 35.39 -16.26
N LEU A 133 8.27 35.60 -14.95
CA LEU A 133 7.02 35.61 -14.20
C LEU A 133 6.05 36.64 -14.78
N LEU A 134 4.78 36.28 -14.84
CA LEU A 134 3.73 37.24 -15.20
C LEU A 134 3.61 38.31 -14.13
N SER A 135 3.49 39.59 -14.55
CA SER A 135 3.46 40.73 -13.60
C SER A 135 2.15 40.91 -12.85
N ASN A 136 1.08 40.31 -13.37
CA ASN A 136 -0.29 40.43 -12.83
C ASN A 136 -0.75 39.10 -12.23
N GLN A 137 -0.09 38.67 -11.16
CA GLN A 137 -0.43 37.51 -10.34
C GLN A 137 0.01 37.78 -8.89
N LEU A 138 -0.61 37.08 -7.94
CA LEU A 138 -0.26 37.19 -6.55
C LEU A 138 1.04 36.43 -6.24
N ASN A 139 1.66 36.75 -5.11
CA ASN A 139 2.82 36.01 -4.61
C ASN A 139 2.42 35.12 -3.41
N GLU A 140 3.30 34.20 -3.06
CA GLU A 140 3.07 33.20 -2.02
C GLU A 140 2.86 33.83 -0.64
N MET A 141 3.51 34.96 -0.35
CA MET A 141 3.36 35.65 0.94
C MET A 141 1.95 36.28 1.06
N GLU A 142 1.46 36.97 0.02
CA GLU A 142 0.10 37.53 0.01
C GLU A 142 -0.96 36.44 0.18
N ILE A 143 -0.73 35.28 -0.44
CA ILE A 143 -1.61 34.12 -0.28
C ILE A 143 -1.58 33.63 1.16
N GLY A 144 -0.40 33.42 1.73
CA GLY A 144 -0.23 32.95 3.11
C GLY A 144 -0.92 33.86 4.13
N GLU A 145 -0.77 35.17 3.99
CA GLU A 145 -1.43 36.16 4.85
C GLU A 145 -2.97 36.05 4.81
N GLN A 146 -3.54 35.87 3.62
CA GLN A 146 -5.00 35.75 3.51
C GLN A 146 -5.52 34.37 3.98
N LEU A 147 -4.79 33.30 3.72
CA LEU A 147 -5.14 31.97 4.21
C LEU A 147 -5.04 31.89 5.74
N GLN A 148 -4.08 32.59 6.35
CA GLN A 148 -3.99 32.70 7.82
C GLN A 148 -5.26 33.29 8.44
N ARG A 149 -5.94 34.21 7.75
CA ARG A 149 -7.22 34.75 8.22
C ARG A 149 -8.34 33.70 8.30
N LEU A 150 -8.31 32.66 7.43
CA LEU A 150 -9.25 31.54 7.55
C LEU A 150 -9.01 30.77 8.86
N VAL A 151 -7.73 30.57 9.23
CA VAL A 151 -7.34 29.92 10.49
C VAL A 151 -7.81 30.75 11.69
N ASP A 152 -7.49 32.05 11.68
CA ASP A 152 -7.80 32.99 12.76
C ASP A 152 -9.32 33.11 13.02
N ASN A 153 -10.14 32.91 11.97
CA ASN A 153 -11.60 32.92 12.05
C ASN A 153 -12.23 31.52 12.20
N ASN A 154 -11.44 30.46 12.39
CA ASN A 154 -11.89 29.07 12.55
C ASN A 154 -12.82 28.59 11.41
N ILE A 155 -12.49 28.93 10.17
CA ILE A 155 -13.27 28.55 8.99
C ILE A 155 -13.12 27.06 8.72
N LYS A 156 -14.23 26.41 8.37
CA LYS A 156 -14.25 25.00 7.97
C LYS A 156 -13.60 24.84 6.60
N ILE A 157 -12.52 24.06 6.52
CA ILE A 157 -11.81 23.84 5.26
C ILE A 157 -12.02 22.41 4.81
N VAL A 158 -12.45 22.25 3.56
CA VAL A 158 -12.80 20.97 2.92
C VAL A 158 -11.77 20.66 1.83
N TYR A 159 -11.29 19.42 1.79
CA TYR A 159 -10.26 18.98 0.86
C TYR A 159 -10.62 17.68 0.17
N THR A 160 -9.89 17.38 -0.87
CA THR A 160 -9.67 16.03 -1.39
C THR A 160 -8.18 15.73 -1.34
N ASN A 161 -7.70 14.91 -0.39
CA ASN A 161 -6.29 14.66 -0.11
C ASN A 161 -5.59 15.82 0.62
N ALA A 162 -6.16 16.24 1.74
CA ALA A 162 -5.74 17.40 2.52
C ALA A 162 -4.23 17.46 2.84
N SER A 163 -3.58 16.31 3.06
CA SER A 163 -2.15 16.27 3.38
C SER A 163 -1.31 16.94 2.30
N PHE A 164 -1.62 16.70 1.03
CA PHE A 164 -0.89 17.30 -0.08
C PHE A 164 -1.01 18.83 -0.08
N ASP A 165 -2.22 19.34 -0.03
CA ASP A 165 -2.48 20.78 -0.12
C ASP A 165 -1.90 21.55 1.07
N ILE A 166 -2.04 21.00 2.27
CA ILE A 166 -1.50 21.62 3.49
C ILE A 166 0.03 21.67 3.46
N GLU A 167 0.68 20.60 3.02
CA GLU A 167 2.14 20.57 2.91
C GLU A 167 2.65 21.54 1.85
N VAL A 168 2.01 21.60 0.68
CA VAL A 168 2.35 22.58 -0.37
C VAL A 168 2.21 24.01 0.18
N LEU A 169 1.10 24.33 0.83
CA LEU A 169 0.87 25.67 1.38
C LEU A 169 1.81 26.00 2.56
N TYR A 170 2.17 25.00 3.37
CA TYR A 170 3.16 25.20 4.41
C TYR A 170 4.55 25.48 3.81
N SER A 171 4.98 24.68 2.84
CA SER A 171 6.31 24.79 2.23
C SER A 171 6.48 26.05 1.39
N THR A 172 5.40 26.54 0.75
CA THR A 172 5.48 27.69 -0.17
C THR A 172 4.97 28.99 0.44
N CYS A 173 3.88 28.94 1.22
CA CYS A 173 3.21 30.11 1.78
C CYS A 173 3.39 30.25 3.30
N ASN A 174 4.09 29.32 3.96
CA ASN A 174 4.32 29.26 5.40
C ASN A 174 3.02 29.33 6.24
N VAL A 175 1.95 28.68 5.78
CA VAL A 175 0.67 28.61 6.48
C VAL A 175 0.24 27.16 6.70
N MET A 176 -0.08 26.82 7.95
CA MET A 176 -0.60 25.51 8.33
C MET A 176 -2.13 25.57 8.47
N LEU A 177 -2.86 24.99 7.53
CA LEU A 177 -4.32 25.03 7.52
C LEU A 177 -4.91 23.85 8.29
N PRO A 178 -6.03 24.02 9.00
CA PRO A 178 -6.75 22.94 9.65
C PRO A 178 -7.55 22.11 8.65
N VAL A 179 -7.87 20.86 9.04
CA VAL A 179 -8.74 19.97 8.27
C VAL A 179 -10.08 19.87 8.97
N TYR A 180 -11.13 20.31 8.31
CA TYR A 180 -12.51 20.04 8.75
C TYR A 180 -13.05 18.78 8.09
N TRP A 181 -12.78 18.59 6.79
CA TRP A 181 -13.22 17.42 6.03
C TRP A 181 -12.22 17.08 4.92
N ASP A 182 -11.99 15.79 4.73
CA ASP A 182 -11.31 15.26 3.55
C ASP A 182 -12.19 14.18 2.91
N THR A 183 -12.43 14.30 1.62
CA THR A 183 -13.35 13.42 0.91
C THR A 183 -12.79 12.03 0.68
N ILE A 184 -11.45 11.82 0.73
CA ILE A 184 -10.85 10.50 0.54
C ILE A 184 -11.18 9.55 1.70
N PRO A 185 -10.88 9.86 2.98
CA PRO A 185 -11.31 9.01 4.08
C PRO A 185 -12.84 8.88 4.15
N GLY A 186 -13.59 9.93 3.82
CA GLY A 186 -15.04 9.85 3.72
C GLY A 186 -15.52 8.78 2.73
N SER A 187 -15.00 8.80 1.50
CA SER A 187 -15.31 7.79 0.48
C SER A 187 -14.91 6.39 0.93
N LYS A 188 -13.70 6.24 1.51
CA LYS A 188 -13.19 4.94 1.94
C LYS A 188 -13.93 4.31 3.11
N LEU A 189 -14.56 5.12 3.96
CA LEU A 189 -15.41 4.60 5.04
C LEU A 189 -16.81 4.22 4.55
N LEU A 190 -17.31 4.87 3.50
CA LEU A 190 -18.59 4.51 2.87
C LEU A 190 -18.46 3.22 2.06
N ASP A 191 -17.48 3.13 1.15
CA ASP A 191 -17.09 1.88 0.48
C ASP A 191 -15.60 1.91 0.08
N GLU A 192 -14.81 1.11 0.75
CA GLU A 192 -13.36 1.00 0.51
C GLU A 192 -13.00 0.32 -0.82
N ASN A 193 -13.95 -0.34 -1.49
CA ASN A 193 -13.73 -0.97 -2.79
C ASN A 193 -13.84 0.03 -3.95
N GLU A 194 -14.47 1.18 -3.72
CA GLU A 194 -14.56 2.23 -4.72
C GLU A 194 -13.23 3.00 -4.87
N GLN A 195 -13.05 3.61 -6.04
CA GLN A 195 -11.95 4.55 -6.27
C GLN A 195 -12.26 5.84 -5.52
N ALA A 196 -11.43 6.23 -4.55
CA ALA A 196 -11.68 7.39 -3.71
C ALA A 196 -11.30 8.75 -4.33
N GLY A 197 -10.66 8.75 -5.51
CA GLY A 197 -10.26 10.00 -6.19
C GLY A 197 -11.45 10.86 -6.57
N LEU A 198 -11.31 12.19 -6.46
CA LEU A 198 -12.35 13.20 -6.64
C LEU A 198 -13.20 12.98 -7.90
N LYS A 199 -12.56 12.89 -9.06
CA LYS A 199 -13.27 12.77 -10.35
C LYS A 199 -14.05 11.47 -10.47
N ALA A 200 -13.54 10.37 -9.91
CA ALA A 200 -14.22 9.09 -9.89
C ALA A 200 -15.46 9.11 -8.98
N GLN A 201 -15.31 9.66 -7.78
CA GLN A 201 -16.41 9.79 -6.82
C GLN A 201 -17.46 10.79 -7.26
N TYR A 202 -17.05 11.93 -7.83
CA TYR A 202 -17.97 12.93 -8.36
C TYR A 202 -18.81 12.34 -9.49
N LYS A 203 -18.18 11.64 -10.45
CA LYS A 203 -18.89 10.96 -11.53
C LYS A 203 -19.83 9.86 -11.04
N LEU A 204 -19.41 9.12 -10.02
CA LEU A 204 -20.21 7.99 -9.50
C LEU A 204 -21.47 8.47 -8.76
N HIS A 205 -21.35 9.54 -7.97
CA HIS A 205 -22.37 9.93 -7.00
C HIS A 205 -23.06 11.28 -7.30
N ILE A 206 -22.46 12.15 -8.10
CA ILE A 206 -22.96 13.51 -8.32
C ILE A 206 -23.41 13.72 -9.78
N ASP A 207 -22.52 13.50 -10.73
CA ASP A 207 -22.82 13.68 -12.18
C ASP A 207 -22.34 12.47 -13.01
N PRO A 208 -23.17 11.42 -13.16
CA PRO A 208 -22.83 10.23 -13.95
C PRO A 208 -22.53 10.50 -15.43
N GLU A 209 -23.04 11.60 -15.97
CA GLU A 209 -22.88 11.98 -17.38
C GLU A 209 -21.62 12.81 -17.62
N GLU A 210 -20.86 13.13 -16.56
CA GLU A 210 -19.64 13.92 -16.71
C GLU A 210 -18.62 13.24 -17.62
N GLU A 211 -18.11 14.00 -18.62
CA GLU A 211 -17.04 13.50 -19.49
C GLU A 211 -15.75 13.28 -18.69
N LYS A 212 -15.10 12.13 -18.91
CA LYS A 212 -13.85 11.79 -18.24
C LYS A 212 -12.71 12.65 -18.78
N TYR A 213 -12.02 13.33 -17.88
CA TYR A 213 -10.81 14.09 -18.18
C TYR A 213 -9.82 14.01 -16.99
N ASP A 214 -8.55 14.19 -17.28
CA ASP A 214 -7.47 14.32 -16.30
C ASP A 214 -6.45 15.35 -16.80
N ILE A 215 -5.62 15.84 -15.90
CA ILE A 215 -4.65 16.89 -16.19
C ILE A 215 -3.59 16.43 -17.20
N GLU A 216 -3.08 15.22 -17.06
CA GLU A 216 -2.08 14.68 -17.99
C GLU A 216 -2.65 14.50 -19.39
N HIS A 217 -3.91 14.11 -19.47
CA HIS A 217 -4.62 13.96 -20.73
C HIS A 217 -4.89 15.30 -21.41
N LEU A 218 -5.32 16.31 -20.67
CA LEU A 218 -5.59 17.65 -21.20
C LEU A 218 -4.29 18.40 -21.58
N PHE A 219 -3.34 18.49 -20.66
CA PHE A 219 -2.14 19.34 -20.82
C PHE A 219 -0.90 18.58 -21.31
N LYS A 220 -1.00 17.27 -21.52
CA LYS A 220 -0.02 16.42 -22.22
C LYS A 220 1.40 16.48 -21.66
N GLY A 221 1.54 16.69 -20.35
CA GLY A 221 2.83 16.75 -19.68
C GLY A 221 3.63 18.02 -19.94
N LEU A 222 3.02 19.05 -20.54
CA LEU A 222 3.64 20.37 -20.64
C LEU A 222 3.62 21.05 -19.28
N PRO A 223 4.61 21.92 -18.98
CA PRO A 223 4.64 22.68 -17.73
C PRO A 223 3.38 23.55 -17.59
N TYR A 224 2.69 23.45 -16.45
CA TYR A 224 1.42 24.14 -16.25
C TYR A 224 1.55 25.66 -16.28
N GLY A 225 2.67 26.17 -15.76
CA GLY A 225 2.94 27.60 -15.69
C GLY A 225 3.06 28.34 -17.02
N ILE A 226 3.23 27.66 -18.17
CA ILE A 226 3.31 28.28 -19.49
C ILE A 226 1.93 28.58 -20.11
N PHE A 227 0.88 27.99 -19.57
CA PHE A 227 -0.47 28.23 -20.03
C PHE A 227 -1.00 29.57 -19.49
N LYS A 228 -1.88 30.21 -20.28
CA LYS A 228 -2.59 31.40 -19.79
C LYS A 228 -3.39 31.00 -18.53
N PRO A 229 -3.29 31.76 -17.42
CA PRO A 229 -4.04 31.46 -16.20
C PRO A 229 -5.54 31.24 -16.43
N GLU A 230 -6.16 32.01 -17.32
CA GLU A 230 -7.57 31.88 -17.66
C GLU A 230 -7.92 30.54 -18.35
N LEU A 231 -7.00 29.97 -19.13
CA LEU A 231 -7.17 28.66 -19.74
C LEU A 231 -6.99 27.55 -18.71
N PHE A 232 -5.95 27.66 -17.88
CA PHE A 232 -5.67 26.67 -16.85
C PHE A 232 -6.78 26.64 -15.77
N ALA A 233 -7.39 27.80 -15.48
CA ALA A 233 -8.51 27.93 -14.54
C ALA A 233 -9.70 27.03 -14.88
N TYR A 234 -9.96 26.72 -16.15
CA TYR A 234 -11.04 25.80 -16.54
C TYR A 234 -10.86 24.40 -15.97
N TYR A 235 -9.63 23.97 -15.79
CA TYR A 235 -9.32 22.69 -15.16
C TYR A 235 -9.27 22.84 -13.64
N ALA A 236 -8.42 23.74 -13.16
CA ALA A 236 -8.01 23.84 -11.76
C ALA A 236 -9.15 24.32 -10.82
N ALA A 237 -9.92 25.35 -11.22
CA ALA A 237 -10.97 25.90 -10.39
C ALA A 237 -12.16 24.95 -10.15
N LEU A 238 -12.28 23.88 -10.92
CA LEU A 238 -13.37 22.91 -10.77
C LEU A 238 -13.17 21.95 -9.59
N ASP A 239 -11.94 21.64 -9.24
CA ASP A 239 -11.65 20.62 -8.24
C ASP A 239 -12.16 21.03 -6.84
N PRO A 240 -11.96 22.26 -6.30
CA PRO A 240 -12.58 22.64 -5.04
C PRO A 240 -14.12 22.70 -5.08
N TYR A 241 -14.74 23.08 -6.20
CA TYR A 241 -16.19 23.00 -6.35
C TYR A 241 -16.68 21.54 -6.24
N LYS A 242 -16.05 20.64 -6.97
CA LYS A 242 -16.39 19.21 -6.92
C LYS A 242 -16.12 18.61 -5.54
N THR A 243 -15.04 18.99 -4.90
CA THR A 243 -14.70 18.62 -3.52
C THR A 243 -15.82 19.03 -2.58
N TYR A 244 -16.32 20.27 -2.70
CA TYR A 244 -17.42 20.75 -1.89
C TYR A 244 -18.73 19.96 -2.16
N LYS A 245 -19.05 19.69 -3.43
CA LYS A 245 -20.23 18.90 -3.79
C LYS A 245 -20.15 17.45 -3.29
N LEU A 246 -18.98 16.87 -3.33
CA LEU A 246 -18.75 15.53 -2.79
C LEU A 246 -18.85 15.53 -1.26
N TYR A 247 -18.36 16.59 -0.58
CA TYR A 247 -18.57 16.79 0.86
C TYR A 247 -20.06 16.85 1.21
N GLU A 248 -20.87 17.64 0.48
CA GLU A 248 -22.32 17.73 0.72
C GLU A 248 -23.01 16.36 0.57
N TYR A 249 -22.60 15.57 -0.43
CA TYR A 249 -23.09 14.21 -0.63
C TYR A 249 -22.70 13.29 0.54
N GLN A 250 -21.41 13.28 0.88
CA GLN A 250 -20.89 12.43 1.95
C GLN A 250 -21.51 12.76 3.30
N LEU A 251 -21.69 14.05 3.62
CA LEU A 251 -22.35 14.48 4.85
C LEU A 251 -23.74 13.87 4.97
N LYS A 252 -24.55 13.93 3.90
CA LYS A 252 -25.89 13.32 3.86
C LYS A 252 -25.84 11.80 4.04
N GLU A 253 -24.84 11.13 3.46
CA GLU A 253 -24.66 9.70 3.65
C GLU A 253 -24.31 9.37 5.11
N PHE A 254 -23.41 10.14 5.73
CA PHE A 254 -23.02 9.93 7.13
C PHE A 254 -24.10 10.28 8.15
N GLU A 255 -25.05 11.16 7.81
CA GLU A 255 -26.22 11.48 8.66
C GLU A 255 -27.23 10.33 8.75
N LYS A 256 -27.13 9.30 7.90
CA LYS A 256 -27.99 8.12 7.98
C LYS A 256 -27.69 7.31 9.26
N PRO A 257 -28.73 6.86 10.00
CA PRO A 257 -28.53 6.14 11.27
C PRO A 257 -27.61 4.92 11.17
N GLU A 258 -27.66 4.21 10.07
CA GLU A 258 -26.79 3.04 9.83
C GLU A 258 -25.30 3.40 9.71
N ASN A 259 -24.97 4.67 9.48
CA ASN A 259 -23.60 5.16 9.28
C ASN A 259 -23.03 5.89 10.51
N GLU A 260 -23.76 5.97 11.61
CA GLU A 260 -23.34 6.68 12.83
C GLU A 260 -21.95 6.25 13.33
N GLU A 261 -21.67 4.95 13.37
CA GLU A 261 -20.37 4.43 13.84
C GLU A 261 -19.22 4.79 12.92
N ILE A 262 -19.43 4.71 11.59
CA ILE A 262 -18.38 5.10 10.65
C ILE A 262 -18.20 6.62 10.57
N TYR A 263 -19.28 7.41 10.82
CA TYR A 263 -19.17 8.85 10.97
C TYR A 263 -18.33 9.23 12.18
N LYS A 264 -18.57 8.57 13.31
CA LYS A 264 -17.76 8.75 14.52
C LYS A 264 -16.30 8.38 14.27
N LEU A 265 -16.04 7.26 13.60
CA LEU A 265 -14.70 6.86 13.22
C LEU A 265 -14.01 7.90 12.31
N LEU A 266 -14.78 8.48 11.35
CA LEU A 266 -14.27 9.54 10.49
C LEU A 266 -13.79 10.74 11.32
N MET A 267 -14.64 11.21 12.24
CA MET A 267 -14.38 12.43 13.00
C MET A 267 -13.40 12.22 14.16
N ASP A 268 -13.35 11.05 14.76
CA ASP A 268 -12.49 10.78 15.93
C ASP A 268 -11.09 10.28 15.53
N ILE A 269 -10.93 9.70 14.31
CA ILE A 269 -9.67 9.07 13.90
C ILE A 269 -9.23 9.54 12.49
N GLU A 270 -10.08 9.36 11.46
CA GLU A 270 -9.59 9.51 10.08
C GLU A 270 -9.32 10.97 9.69
N ILE A 271 -10.06 11.93 10.21
CA ILE A 271 -9.77 13.35 10.03
C ILE A 271 -8.64 13.81 10.96
N PRO A 272 -8.65 13.50 12.28
CA PRO A 272 -7.58 13.93 13.18
C PRO A 272 -6.20 13.34 12.88
N ILE A 273 -6.09 12.20 12.21
CA ILE A 273 -4.78 11.64 11.83
C ILE A 273 -4.10 12.43 10.71
N ILE A 274 -4.84 13.17 9.88
CA ILE A 274 -4.28 13.91 8.75
C ILE A 274 -3.25 14.95 9.18
N PRO A 275 -3.55 15.90 10.10
CA PRO A 275 -2.52 16.87 10.55
C PRO A 275 -1.32 16.20 11.24
N VAL A 276 -1.49 15.03 11.86
CA VAL A 276 -0.38 14.26 12.42
C VAL A 276 0.55 13.77 11.31
N VAL A 277 -0.04 13.22 10.24
CA VAL A 277 0.70 12.77 9.05
C VAL A 277 1.43 13.94 8.39
N VAL A 278 0.76 15.07 8.20
CA VAL A 278 1.38 16.29 7.64
C VAL A 278 2.62 16.71 8.42
N LYS A 279 2.53 16.82 9.76
CA LYS A 279 3.68 17.16 10.61
C LYS A 279 4.81 16.14 10.49
N MET A 280 4.47 14.85 10.40
CA MET A 280 5.40 13.75 10.26
C MET A 280 6.12 13.79 8.90
N GLU A 281 5.39 14.00 7.81
CA GLU A 281 5.94 14.10 6.45
C GLU A 281 6.80 15.36 6.29
N LEU A 282 6.34 16.52 6.76
CA LEU A 282 7.12 17.77 6.76
C LEU A 282 8.41 17.66 7.60
N ARG A 283 8.38 16.94 8.71
CA ARG A 283 9.58 16.70 9.53
C ARG A 283 10.60 15.85 8.80
N GLY A 284 10.18 14.76 8.16
CA GLY A 284 11.05 13.81 7.50
C GLY A 284 12.05 13.10 8.42
N ILE A 285 12.82 12.19 7.87
CA ILE A 285 13.84 11.41 8.59
C ILE A 285 15.21 11.73 8.02
N GLU A 286 16.16 12.15 8.86
CA GLU A 286 17.54 12.42 8.41
C GLU A 286 18.20 11.11 7.96
N ILE A 287 18.92 11.16 6.84
CA ILE A 287 19.65 10.02 6.31
C ILE A 287 21.16 10.28 6.25
N ASP A 288 21.93 9.22 6.41
CA ASP A 288 23.39 9.24 6.31
C ASP A 288 23.82 8.85 4.89
N LYS A 289 23.97 9.85 4.01
CA LYS A 289 24.39 9.66 2.62
C LYS A 289 25.79 9.07 2.51
N ASP A 290 26.70 9.45 3.41
CA ASP A 290 28.08 8.95 3.40
C ASP A 290 28.12 7.46 3.78
N TYR A 291 27.32 7.05 4.77
CA TYR A 291 27.16 5.66 5.13
C TYR A 291 26.54 4.86 3.98
N ALA A 292 25.46 5.37 3.38
CA ALA A 292 24.80 4.71 2.25
C ALA A 292 25.75 4.53 1.06
N GLN A 293 26.59 5.52 0.76
CA GLN A 293 27.58 5.44 -0.31
C GLN A 293 28.66 4.36 -0.02
N LYS A 294 29.13 4.28 1.23
CA LYS A 294 30.08 3.21 1.62
C LYS A 294 29.45 1.83 1.43
N MET A 295 28.20 1.67 1.87
CA MET A 295 27.47 0.43 1.70
C MET A 295 27.23 0.09 0.23
N SER A 296 26.92 1.08 -0.61
CA SER A 296 26.77 0.91 -2.06
C SER A 296 28.03 0.29 -2.67
N ILE A 297 29.20 0.87 -2.36
CA ILE A 297 30.48 0.36 -2.86
C ILE A 297 30.72 -1.10 -2.41
N GLU A 298 30.45 -1.40 -1.15
CA GLU A 298 30.67 -2.74 -0.58
C GLU A 298 29.73 -3.78 -1.20
N TYR A 299 28.42 -3.43 -1.33
CA TYR A 299 27.44 -4.37 -1.87
C TYR A 299 27.56 -4.57 -3.37
N HIS A 300 27.94 -3.55 -4.14
CA HIS A 300 28.28 -3.70 -5.55
C HIS A 300 29.48 -4.64 -5.73
N LYS A 301 30.52 -4.48 -4.92
CA LYS A 301 31.66 -5.41 -4.92
C LYS A 301 31.22 -6.84 -4.61
N LYS A 302 30.38 -7.05 -3.62
CA LYS A 302 29.80 -8.36 -3.30
C LYS A 302 28.96 -8.92 -4.46
N ALA A 303 28.17 -8.07 -5.11
CA ALA A 303 27.39 -8.45 -6.29
C ALA A 303 28.27 -8.90 -7.45
N ASP A 304 29.41 -8.22 -7.68
CA ASP A 304 30.39 -8.57 -8.70
C ASP A 304 31.09 -9.88 -8.36
N GLU A 305 31.45 -10.12 -7.10
CA GLU A 305 32.04 -11.39 -6.64
C GLU A 305 31.07 -12.57 -6.88
N ILE A 306 29.80 -12.41 -6.56
CA ILE A 306 28.76 -13.42 -6.82
C ILE A 306 28.58 -13.63 -8.32
N GLN A 307 28.57 -12.54 -9.12
CA GLN A 307 28.52 -12.64 -10.59
C GLN A 307 29.72 -13.40 -11.17
N GLY A 308 30.90 -13.20 -10.63
CA GLY A 308 32.08 -13.98 -10.99
C GLY A 308 31.88 -15.49 -10.77
N ARG A 309 31.37 -15.87 -9.59
CA ARG A 309 31.03 -17.26 -9.24
C ARG A 309 29.92 -17.85 -10.14
N ILE A 310 28.95 -17.02 -10.54
CA ILE A 310 27.91 -17.42 -11.51
C ILE A 310 28.53 -17.69 -12.88
N ASN A 311 29.42 -16.82 -13.34
CA ASN A 311 30.11 -17.00 -14.64
C ASN A 311 30.96 -18.27 -14.62
N GLU A 312 31.73 -18.52 -13.58
CA GLU A 312 32.49 -19.76 -13.40
C GLU A 312 31.59 -21.02 -13.45
N GLU A 313 30.41 -20.95 -12.83
CA GLU A 313 29.45 -22.06 -12.89
C GLU A 313 28.85 -22.23 -14.28
N LEU A 314 28.54 -21.14 -15.00
CA LEU A 314 28.10 -21.20 -16.41
C LEU A 314 29.16 -21.76 -17.32
N ASP A 315 30.44 -21.39 -17.14
CA ASP A 315 31.55 -21.95 -17.88
C ASP A 315 31.68 -23.46 -17.63
N ARG A 316 31.48 -23.91 -16.38
CA ARG A 316 31.43 -25.33 -16.03
C ARG A 316 30.26 -26.06 -16.72
N LEU A 317 29.15 -25.37 -16.93
CA LEU A 317 27.95 -25.90 -17.58
C LEU A 317 28.01 -25.81 -19.11
N GLN A 318 28.95 -25.05 -19.66
CA GLN A 318 29.06 -24.81 -21.11
C GLN A 318 29.06 -26.07 -21.97
N PRO A 319 29.79 -27.15 -21.62
CA PRO A 319 29.76 -28.39 -22.41
C PRO A 319 28.35 -29.01 -22.51
N TYR A 320 27.56 -28.94 -21.43
CA TYR A 320 26.17 -29.44 -21.44
C TYR A 320 25.25 -28.53 -22.26
N ILE A 321 25.49 -27.23 -22.22
CA ILE A 321 24.74 -26.22 -23.01
C ILE A 321 25.02 -26.47 -24.50
N ASP A 322 26.30 -26.70 -24.90
CA ASP A 322 26.69 -26.90 -26.29
C ASP A 322 26.17 -28.22 -26.85
N GLU A 323 26.22 -29.29 -26.05
CA GLU A 323 25.64 -30.57 -26.41
C GLU A 323 24.13 -30.46 -26.60
N TRP A 324 23.44 -29.80 -25.67
CA TRP A 324 22.00 -29.60 -25.75
C TRP A 324 21.58 -28.75 -26.97
N LYS A 325 22.36 -27.69 -27.33
CA LYS A 325 22.08 -26.84 -28.50
C LYS A 325 22.04 -27.65 -29.82
N LEU A 326 22.73 -28.78 -29.89
CA LEU A 326 22.69 -29.67 -31.04
C LEU A 326 21.50 -30.64 -31.07
N SER A 327 20.74 -30.70 -29.99
CA SER A 327 19.61 -31.65 -29.88
C SER A 327 18.42 -31.22 -30.74
N PRO A 328 17.59 -32.18 -31.21
CA PRO A 328 16.35 -31.88 -31.93
C PRO A 328 15.38 -31.04 -31.13
N ASP A 329 15.26 -31.27 -29.81
CA ASP A 329 14.36 -30.54 -28.92
C ASP A 329 14.73 -29.05 -28.82
N ALA A 330 16.02 -28.73 -28.76
CA ALA A 330 16.55 -27.37 -28.72
C ALA A 330 16.19 -26.58 -29.98
N ASN A 331 16.20 -27.24 -31.14
CA ASN A 331 15.97 -26.61 -32.43
C ASN A 331 14.53 -26.67 -32.93
N MET A 332 13.62 -27.33 -32.20
CA MET A 332 12.22 -27.40 -32.53
C MET A 332 11.54 -26.02 -32.33
N LYS A 333 10.91 -25.52 -33.40
CA LYS A 333 10.11 -24.26 -33.30
C LYS A 333 8.91 -24.45 -32.39
N GLN A 334 8.72 -23.52 -31.49
CA GLN A 334 7.58 -23.51 -30.58
C GLN A 334 6.26 -23.36 -31.36
N PRO A 335 5.23 -24.18 -31.06
CA PRO A 335 3.95 -24.07 -31.74
C PRO A 335 3.27 -22.74 -31.45
N ASN A 336 2.45 -22.29 -32.39
CA ASN A 336 1.71 -21.04 -32.44
C ASN A 336 0.96 -20.66 -31.16
N LYS A 337 1.63 -20.02 -30.21
CA LYS A 337 1.00 -19.28 -29.10
C LYS A 337 1.51 -17.85 -29.11
N LYS A 338 0.60 -16.85 -29.02
CA LYS A 338 0.97 -15.44 -28.89
C LYS A 338 1.81 -15.25 -27.60
N GLY A 339 3.02 -14.69 -27.74
CA GLY A 339 3.92 -14.37 -26.62
C GLY A 339 5.37 -14.21 -27.08
N ASP A 340 6.25 -13.77 -26.20
CA ASP A 340 7.69 -13.72 -26.42
C ASP A 340 8.21 -15.13 -26.71
N GLY A 341 8.87 -15.32 -27.83
CA GLY A 341 9.30 -16.64 -28.30
C GLY A 341 8.42 -17.29 -29.37
N TYR A 342 7.37 -16.62 -29.83
CA TYR A 342 6.53 -17.09 -30.93
C TYR A 342 7.34 -17.39 -32.19
N GLY A 343 7.25 -18.62 -32.69
CA GLY A 343 7.95 -19.07 -33.90
C GLY A 343 9.46 -19.26 -33.75
N LYS A 344 10.05 -19.02 -32.57
CA LYS A 344 11.46 -19.27 -32.28
C LYS A 344 11.67 -20.67 -31.72
N SER A 345 12.81 -21.28 -31.99
CA SER A 345 13.27 -22.45 -31.27
C SER A 345 13.76 -22.09 -29.86
N LYS A 346 13.98 -23.07 -29.00
CA LYS A 346 14.52 -22.82 -27.66
C LYS A 346 15.95 -22.23 -27.74
N VAL A 347 16.76 -22.66 -28.70
CA VAL A 347 18.12 -22.10 -28.95
C VAL A 347 18.05 -20.65 -29.34
N GLU A 348 17.10 -20.26 -30.23
CA GLU A 348 16.91 -18.86 -30.64
C GLU A 348 16.43 -17.93 -29.50
N GLN A 349 15.99 -18.49 -28.37
CA GLN A 349 15.59 -17.76 -27.16
C GLN A 349 16.71 -17.58 -26.15
N LEU A 350 17.85 -18.26 -26.33
CA LEU A 350 19.04 -18.10 -25.48
C LEU A 350 19.97 -17.02 -26.03
N SER A 351 20.44 -16.15 -25.16
CA SER A 351 21.57 -15.25 -25.43
C SER A 351 22.91 -15.96 -25.12
N ASP A 352 23.98 -15.35 -25.54
CA ASP A 352 25.33 -15.81 -25.20
C ASP A 352 26.12 -14.63 -24.59
N PRO A 353 26.40 -14.62 -23.29
CA PRO A 353 26.05 -15.63 -22.28
C PRO A 353 24.55 -15.71 -21.98
N ILE A 354 24.09 -16.80 -21.34
CA ILE A 354 22.70 -16.99 -20.95
C ILE A 354 22.28 -15.90 -19.93
N GLU A 355 21.18 -15.18 -20.22
CA GLU A 355 20.65 -14.15 -19.36
C GLU A 355 19.80 -14.77 -18.23
N LEU A 356 20.41 -14.88 -17.05
CA LEU A 356 19.76 -15.48 -15.87
C LEU A 356 18.65 -14.59 -15.25
N GLY A 357 18.56 -13.32 -15.63
CA GLY A 357 17.44 -12.44 -15.31
C GLY A 357 16.16 -12.75 -16.12
N SER A 358 16.30 -13.42 -17.26
CA SER A 358 15.18 -13.84 -18.10
C SER A 358 14.55 -15.14 -17.60
N PRO A 359 13.29 -15.15 -17.15
CA PRO A 359 12.61 -16.38 -16.71
C PRO A 359 12.58 -17.47 -17.78
N THR A 360 12.48 -17.06 -19.06
CA THR A 360 12.46 -17.99 -20.20
C THR A 360 13.80 -18.68 -20.37
N GLN A 361 14.91 -17.94 -20.38
CA GLN A 361 16.24 -18.50 -20.55
C GLN A 361 16.62 -19.37 -19.34
N MET A 362 16.28 -18.93 -18.15
CA MET A 362 16.49 -19.69 -16.92
C MET A 362 15.70 -21.00 -16.93
N ALA A 363 14.42 -20.98 -17.39
CA ALA A 363 13.63 -22.19 -17.49
C ALA A 363 14.23 -23.18 -18.52
N ILE A 364 14.82 -22.69 -19.60
CA ILE A 364 15.55 -23.54 -20.55
C ILE A 364 16.81 -24.14 -19.88
N LEU A 365 17.60 -23.32 -19.19
CA LEU A 365 18.79 -23.80 -18.50
C LEU A 365 18.44 -24.89 -17.47
N LEU A 366 17.48 -24.65 -16.59
CA LEU A 366 17.14 -25.56 -15.51
C LEU A 366 16.45 -26.84 -16.01
N TYR A 367 15.39 -26.70 -16.79
CA TYR A 367 14.48 -27.83 -17.11
C TYR A 367 14.83 -28.55 -18.41
N ASP A 368 15.44 -27.89 -19.40
CA ASP A 368 15.79 -28.52 -20.67
C ASP A 368 17.25 -28.94 -20.70
N ILE A 369 18.18 -28.12 -20.21
CA ILE A 369 19.62 -28.42 -20.24
C ILE A 369 20.04 -29.26 -19.04
N LEU A 370 19.75 -28.77 -17.81
CA LEU A 370 20.15 -29.44 -16.57
C LEU A 370 19.14 -30.52 -16.12
N GLN A 371 17.98 -30.59 -16.74
CA GLN A 371 16.94 -31.58 -16.48
C GLN A 371 16.56 -31.70 -14.99
N VAL A 372 16.53 -30.58 -14.26
CA VAL A 372 16.17 -30.58 -12.84
C VAL A 372 14.74 -31.09 -12.63
N PRO A 373 14.42 -31.72 -11.49
CA PRO A 373 13.09 -32.24 -11.22
C PRO A 373 12.06 -31.10 -11.15
N VAL A 374 10.84 -31.40 -11.63
CA VAL A 374 9.70 -30.48 -11.52
C VAL A 374 9.28 -30.36 -10.06
N VAL A 375 9.36 -29.16 -9.49
CA VAL A 375 9.02 -28.89 -8.08
C VAL A 375 7.57 -28.46 -7.91
N ASP A 376 6.97 -27.79 -8.91
CA ASP A 376 5.56 -27.43 -8.93
C ASP A 376 4.84 -28.07 -10.11
N LYS A 377 3.96 -29.04 -9.84
CA LYS A 377 3.17 -29.72 -10.87
C LYS A 377 2.18 -28.81 -11.62
N LYS A 378 1.76 -27.69 -11.01
CA LYS A 378 0.85 -26.72 -11.64
C LYS A 378 1.61 -25.75 -12.56
N LYS A 379 2.87 -25.47 -12.23
CA LYS A 379 3.78 -24.62 -12.99
C LYS A 379 5.10 -25.35 -13.20
N PRO A 380 5.15 -26.37 -14.06
CA PRO A 380 6.27 -27.32 -14.13
C PRO A 380 7.61 -26.69 -14.58
N ARG A 381 7.59 -25.47 -15.07
CA ARG A 381 8.79 -24.74 -15.52
C ARG A 381 8.96 -23.40 -14.79
N THR A 382 8.44 -23.29 -13.57
CA THR A 382 8.58 -22.04 -12.79
C THR A 382 10.02 -21.84 -12.34
N THR A 383 10.44 -20.57 -12.35
CA THR A 383 11.75 -20.10 -11.87
C THR A 383 11.57 -19.04 -10.78
N ASP A 384 10.42 -19.07 -10.09
CA ASP A 384 10.18 -18.22 -8.94
C ASP A 384 11.08 -18.59 -7.74
N ALA A 385 11.14 -17.70 -6.75
CA ALA A 385 12.04 -17.87 -5.61
C ALA A 385 11.81 -19.20 -4.89
N ALA A 386 10.55 -19.59 -4.67
CA ALA A 386 10.21 -20.83 -3.96
C ALA A 386 10.73 -22.08 -4.70
N ALA A 387 10.62 -22.11 -6.03
CA ALA A 387 11.14 -23.19 -6.82
C ALA A 387 12.68 -23.24 -6.79
N LEU A 388 13.34 -22.09 -6.88
CA LEU A 388 14.79 -22.01 -6.77
C LEU A 388 15.29 -22.41 -5.38
N GLU A 389 14.59 -22.07 -4.30
CA GLU A 389 14.90 -22.50 -2.93
C GLU A 389 14.85 -24.02 -2.78
N ILE A 390 13.82 -24.67 -3.31
CA ILE A 390 13.74 -26.14 -3.31
C ILE A 390 14.88 -26.76 -4.11
N LEU A 391 15.16 -26.22 -5.31
CA LEU A 391 16.24 -26.71 -6.17
C LEU A 391 17.63 -26.49 -5.53
N ALA A 392 17.84 -25.38 -4.83
CA ALA A 392 19.08 -25.09 -4.13
C ALA A 392 19.24 -25.96 -2.88
N ASN A 393 18.26 -25.94 -1.99
CA ASN A 393 18.40 -26.52 -0.64
C ASN A 393 18.19 -28.04 -0.62
N GLU A 394 17.21 -28.57 -1.39
CA GLU A 394 16.90 -29.99 -1.38
C GLU A 394 17.57 -30.76 -2.51
N LYS A 395 17.82 -30.13 -3.64
CA LYS A 395 18.40 -30.77 -4.83
C LYS A 395 19.85 -30.36 -5.09
N HIS A 396 20.37 -29.43 -4.29
CA HIS A 396 21.78 -28.96 -4.34
C HIS A 396 22.21 -28.46 -5.72
N VAL A 397 21.31 -27.79 -6.43
CA VAL A 397 21.56 -27.20 -7.75
C VAL A 397 22.34 -25.90 -7.57
N LYS A 398 23.68 -25.96 -7.79
CA LYS A 398 24.60 -24.86 -7.47
C LYS A 398 24.24 -23.52 -8.10
N ILE A 399 23.83 -23.52 -9.37
CA ILE A 399 23.40 -22.27 -10.03
C ILE A 399 22.19 -21.63 -9.36
N CYS A 400 21.27 -22.42 -8.77
CA CYS A 400 20.12 -21.89 -8.04
C CYS A 400 20.52 -21.22 -6.73
N GLU A 401 21.51 -21.79 -6.00
CA GLU A 401 22.06 -21.17 -4.78
C GLU A 401 22.65 -19.79 -5.09
N LEU A 402 23.50 -19.72 -6.12
CA LEU A 402 24.17 -18.49 -6.54
C LEU A 402 23.18 -17.43 -7.03
N LEU A 403 22.12 -17.86 -7.73
CA LEU A 403 21.06 -16.97 -8.19
C LEU A 403 20.23 -16.39 -7.04
N LEU A 404 19.94 -17.18 -6.01
CA LEU A 404 19.25 -16.69 -4.82
C LEU A 404 20.12 -15.66 -4.07
N GLU A 405 21.40 -15.98 -3.87
CA GLU A 405 22.37 -15.06 -3.25
C GLU A 405 22.50 -13.75 -4.06
N LYS A 406 22.58 -13.84 -5.39
CA LYS A 406 22.65 -12.66 -6.26
C LYS A 406 21.38 -11.80 -6.19
N ARG A 407 20.20 -12.45 -6.27
CA ARG A 407 18.91 -11.74 -6.20
C ARG A 407 18.72 -11.02 -4.87
N GLU A 408 19.11 -11.63 -3.76
CA GLU A 408 19.06 -11.00 -2.44
C GLU A 408 19.89 -9.71 -2.42
N VAL A 409 21.15 -9.79 -2.86
CA VAL A 409 22.05 -8.63 -2.93
C VAL A 409 21.54 -7.57 -3.90
N ASP A 410 21.06 -7.96 -5.09
CA ASP A 410 20.52 -7.02 -6.08
C ASP A 410 19.26 -6.29 -5.57
N ILE A 411 18.39 -6.97 -4.81
CA ILE A 411 17.23 -6.33 -4.17
C ILE A 411 17.69 -5.29 -3.16
N LEU A 412 18.69 -5.62 -2.32
CA LEU A 412 19.21 -4.68 -1.32
C LEU A 412 19.83 -3.45 -1.98
N ILE A 413 20.60 -3.62 -3.04
CA ILE A 413 21.21 -2.51 -3.81
C ILE A 413 20.11 -1.65 -4.46
N ASN A 414 19.33 -2.26 -5.35
CA ASN A 414 18.43 -1.52 -6.25
C ASN A 414 17.20 -0.95 -5.57
N SER A 415 16.68 -1.62 -4.51
CA SER A 415 15.47 -1.18 -3.85
C SER A 415 15.74 -0.27 -2.65
N PHE A 416 16.93 -0.35 -2.04
CA PHE A 416 17.21 0.34 -0.79
C PHE A 416 18.52 1.14 -0.81
N ILE A 417 19.68 0.49 -0.95
CA ILE A 417 20.98 1.14 -0.70
C ILE A 417 21.21 2.32 -1.65
N ASP A 418 21.06 2.10 -2.96
CA ASP A 418 21.24 3.14 -3.97
C ASP A 418 20.02 4.06 -4.08
N LYS A 419 18.84 3.54 -3.76
CA LYS A 419 17.59 4.25 -3.98
C LYS A 419 17.22 5.20 -2.84
N ILE A 420 17.38 4.80 -1.57
CA ILE A 420 17.02 5.62 -0.41
C ILE A 420 17.67 7.01 -0.47
N PRO A 421 18.99 7.14 -0.75
CA PRO A 421 19.63 8.46 -0.81
C PRO A 421 19.07 9.39 -1.89
N THR A 422 18.44 8.84 -2.96
CA THR A 422 17.87 9.65 -4.04
C THR A 422 16.57 10.36 -3.64
N PHE A 423 15.94 9.93 -2.56
CA PHE A 423 14.73 10.58 -2.02
C PHE A 423 15.05 11.72 -1.05
N ALA A 424 16.31 11.91 -0.66
CA ALA A 424 16.68 13.00 0.24
C ALA A 424 16.47 14.36 -0.41
N LYS A 425 15.81 15.25 0.32
CA LYS A 425 15.51 16.62 -0.11
C LYS A 425 16.63 17.59 0.24
N SER A 426 16.36 18.87 0.02
CA SER A 426 17.32 19.96 0.25
C SER A 426 17.79 20.05 1.71
N ASP A 427 16.96 19.62 2.67
CA ASP A 427 17.26 19.56 4.10
C ASP A 427 18.02 18.30 4.54
N ASN A 428 18.42 17.43 3.58
CA ASN A 428 19.07 16.14 3.81
C ASN A 428 18.19 15.11 4.52
N SER A 429 16.87 15.32 4.55
CA SER A 429 15.89 14.40 5.10
C SER A 429 15.10 13.68 3.99
N LEU A 430 14.58 12.54 4.32
CA LEU A 430 13.69 11.75 3.50
C LEU A 430 12.26 12.00 3.98
N HIS A 431 11.41 12.50 3.10
CA HIS A 431 10.00 12.82 3.36
C HIS A 431 9.13 11.78 2.67
N ALA A 432 9.03 10.59 3.29
CA ALA A 432 8.17 9.53 2.77
C ALA A 432 6.69 9.92 2.89
N ARG A 433 5.90 9.54 1.88
CA ARG A 433 4.45 9.77 1.88
C ARG A 433 3.74 8.66 2.64
N PHE A 434 2.79 9.02 3.50
CA PHE A 434 1.98 8.09 4.27
C PHE A 434 0.50 8.28 3.95
N ASN A 435 -0.12 7.25 3.41
CA ASN A 435 -1.56 7.28 3.14
C ASN A 435 -2.31 6.51 4.25
N PRO A 436 -3.05 7.20 5.12
CA PRO A 436 -3.80 6.54 6.19
C PRO A 436 -4.95 5.66 5.69
N CYS A 437 -5.42 5.88 4.47
CA CYS A 437 -6.48 5.11 3.83
C CYS A 437 -5.99 4.25 2.66
N GLY A 438 -4.69 3.96 2.61
CA GLY A 438 -4.04 3.28 1.48
C GLY A 438 -4.39 1.80 1.33
N THR A 439 -4.99 1.17 2.34
CA THR A 439 -5.40 -0.24 2.29
C THR A 439 -6.88 -0.40 2.62
N VAL A 440 -7.48 -1.49 2.14
CA VAL A 440 -8.90 -1.81 2.41
C VAL A 440 -9.19 -2.15 3.89
N THR A 441 -8.16 -2.40 4.69
CA THR A 441 -8.27 -2.65 6.13
C THR A 441 -8.03 -1.40 6.98
N GLY A 442 -7.74 -0.25 6.35
CA GLY A 442 -7.43 1.00 7.03
C GLY A 442 -6.00 1.11 7.55
N ARG A 443 -5.11 0.16 7.23
CA ARG A 443 -3.68 0.30 7.52
C ARG A 443 -3.06 1.38 6.65
N PHE A 444 -2.03 2.02 7.16
CA PHE A 444 -1.19 2.92 6.36
C PHE A 444 -0.55 2.18 5.19
N SER A 445 -0.41 2.88 4.08
CA SER A 445 0.59 2.56 3.07
C SER A 445 1.62 3.69 3.01
N SER A 446 2.82 3.40 2.52
CA SER A 446 3.87 4.39 2.34
C SER A 446 4.45 4.31 0.94
N THR A 447 4.79 5.47 0.39
CA THR A 447 5.46 5.63 -0.92
C THR A 447 6.55 6.68 -0.82
N ASP A 448 7.40 6.73 -1.77
CA ASP A 448 8.44 7.74 -1.99
C ASP A 448 9.43 7.97 -0.82
N PRO A 449 10.02 6.89 -0.27
CA PRO A 449 9.92 5.48 -0.57
C PRO A 449 8.91 4.74 0.32
N ASN A 450 8.63 3.47 -0.02
CA ASN A 450 7.82 2.62 0.85
C ASN A 450 8.64 2.14 2.07
N LEU A 451 8.53 2.86 3.19
CA LEU A 451 9.23 2.53 4.43
C LEU A 451 8.75 1.22 5.07
N GLN A 452 7.52 0.78 4.76
CA GLN A 452 6.97 -0.47 5.31
C GLN A 452 7.58 -1.73 4.67
N GLN A 453 8.33 -1.59 3.57
CA GLN A 453 9.05 -2.69 2.93
C GLN A 453 10.51 -2.78 3.34
N ILE A 454 11.00 -1.87 4.17
CA ILE A 454 12.38 -1.92 4.66
C ILE A 454 12.56 -3.16 5.52
N PRO A 455 13.54 -4.05 5.17
CA PRO A 455 13.75 -5.28 5.89
C PRO A 455 13.99 -5.04 7.39
N SER A 456 13.17 -5.67 8.24
CA SER A 456 13.28 -5.49 9.70
C SER A 456 14.55 -6.12 10.27
N HIS A 457 15.08 -7.14 9.59
CA HIS A 457 16.26 -7.90 10.03
C HIS A 457 17.57 -7.43 9.38
N ASP A 458 17.51 -6.53 8.39
CA ASP A 458 18.71 -5.99 7.77
C ASP A 458 19.19 -4.73 8.49
N LYS A 459 20.20 -4.92 9.35
CA LYS A 459 20.79 -3.83 10.12
C LYS A 459 21.42 -2.74 9.23
N PHE A 460 22.02 -3.13 8.12
CA PHE A 460 22.79 -2.20 7.29
C PHE A 460 21.88 -1.18 6.62
N ILE A 461 20.73 -1.61 6.09
CA ILE A 461 19.77 -0.69 5.48
C ILE A 461 19.14 0.24 6.50
N ARG A 462 18.73 -0.28 7.65
CA ARG A 462 18.13 0.55 8.72
C ARG A 462 19.10 1.58 9.29
N MET A 463 20.40 1.30 9.29
CA MET A 463 21.44 2.23 9.74
C MET A 463 21.63 3.45 8.83
N ILE A 464 21.08 3.46 7.62
CA ILE A 464 21.03 4.65 6.76
C ILE A 464 20.21 5.77 7.43
N PHE A 465 19.18 5.42 8.20
CA PHE A 465 18.34 6.37 8.91
C PHE A 465 18.94 6.71 10.27
N LYS A 466 19.16 7.98 10.51
CA LYS A 466 19.77 8.46 11.75
C LYS A 466 18.94 9.58 12.39
N ALA A 467 19.16 9.79 13.69
CA ALA A 467 18.61 10.94 14.38
C ALA A 467 19.35 12.23 13.95
N ARG A 468 18.64 13.35 13.98
CA ARG A 468 19.25 14.68 13.83
C ARG A 468 20.28 14.96 14.92
N HIS A 469 21.21 15.86 14.64
CA HIS A 469 22.20 16.26 15.63
C HIS A 469 21.52 16.75 16.93
N GLY A 470 21.94 16.21 18.07
CA GLY A 470 21.36 16.51 19.39
C GLY A 470 20.11 15.68 19.73
N TYR A 471 19.62 14.88 18.80
CA TYR A 471 18.42 14.03 18.99
C TYR A 471 18.77 12.55 19.07
N SER A 472 17.81 11.76 19.52
CA SER A 472 17.79 10.32 19.40
C SER A 472 16.46 9.87 18.79
N ILE A 473 16.48 8.84 17.97
CA ILE A 473 15.27 8.15 17.51
C ILE A 473 14.65 7.49 18.75
N VAL A 474 13.37 7.67 18.91
CA VAL A 474 12.55 7.07 19.97
C VAL A 474 11.45 6.28 19.30
N GLY A 475 11.41 4.98 19.54
CA GLY A 475 10.41 4.10 18.94
C GLY A 475 9.69 3.23 19.96
N CYS A 476 8.54 2.73 19.55
CA CYS A 476 7.76 1.82 20.36
C CYS A 476 6.90 0.91 19.49
N ASP A 477 6.94 -0.39 19.80
CA ASP A 477 6.19 -1.43 19.10
C ASP A 477 5.14 -2.07 20.01
N TYR A 478 3.97 -2.40 19.42
CA TYR A 478 2.96 -3.19 20.13
C TYR A 478 3.39 -4.65 20.25
N SER A 479 3.59 -5.13 21.46
CA SER A 479 3.88 -6.55 21.68
C SER A 479 2.69 -7.43 21.28
N ALA A 480 2.80 -8.11 20.12
CA ALA A 480 1.77 -9.01 19.59
C ALA A 480 0.40 -8.33 19.40
N GLN A 481 0.34 -7.24 18.63
CA GLN A 481 -0.86 -6.43 18.43
C GLN A 481 -2.05 -7.25 17.89
N GLU A 482 -1.87 -7.99 16.78
CA GLU A 482 -2.96 -8.78 16.18
C GLU A 482 -3.45 -9.93 17.08
N PRO A 483 -2.60 -10.71 17.74
CA PRO A 483 -3.02 -11.69 18.73
C PRO A 483 -3.82 -11.11 19.89
N ARG A 484 -3.41 -9.97 20.44
CA ARG A 484 -4.16 -9.26 21.50
C ARG A 484 -5.49 -8.72 20.99
N SER A 485 -5.50 -8.17 19.78
CA SER A 485 -6.74 -7.73 19.11
C SER A 485 -7.69 -8.89 18.87
N THR A 486 -7.18 -10.07 18.52
CA THR A 486 -7.97 -11.30 18.36
C THR A 486 -8.60 -11.72 19.68
N ALA A 487 -7.81 -11.70 20.76
CA ALA A 487 -8.30 -12.02 22.12
C ALA A 487 -9.39 -11.02 22.56
N ALA A 488 -9.22 -9.73 22.27
CA ALA A 488 -10.18 -8.69 22.62
C ALA A 488 -11.49 -8.83 21.81
N LEU A 489 -11.38 -8.98 20.48
CA LEU A 489 -12.53 -9.14 19.58
C LEU A 489 -13.37 -10.39 19.93
N GLY A 490 -12.70 -11.51 20.24
CA GLY A 490 -13.33 -12.78 20.60
C GLY A 490 -13.75 -12.85 22.05
N ASN A 491 -13.34 -11.88 22.88
CA ASN A 491 -13.43 -11.96 24.34
C ASN A 491 -13.00 -13.34 24.84
N ASP A 492 -11.90 -13.85 24.27
CA ASP A 492 -11.43 -15.22 24.50
C ASP A 492 -10.70 -15.29 25.86
N LYS A 493 -11.35 -15.95 26.81
CA LYS A 493 -10.87 -16.01 28.20
C LYS A 493 -9.55 -16.76 28.36
N ASP A 494 -9.30 -17.76 27.51
CA ASP A 494 -8.05 -18.53 27.56
C ASP A 494 -6.89 -17.71 27.03
N MET A 495 -7.07 -16.96 25.94
CA MET A 495 -6.05 -16.02 25.44
C MET A 495 -5.83 -14.86 26.41
N ILE A 496 -6.90 -14.25 26.93
CA ILE A 496 -6.82 -13.14 27.89
C ILE A 496 -6.11 -13.61 29.15
N GLY A 497 -6.53 -14.75 29.71
CA GLY A 497 -5.92 -15.32 30.91
C GLY A 497 -4.43 -15.69 30.72
N ALA A 498 -4.02 -16.12 29.52
CA ALA A 498 -2.61 -16.33 29.23
C ALA A 498 -1.81 -15.02 29.33
N TYR A 499 -2.34 -13.92 28.79
CA TYR A 499 -1.70 -12.60 28.91
C TYR A 499 -1.69 -12.07 30.36
N GLU A 500 -2.77 -12.27 31.12
CA GLU A 500 -2.85 -11.89 32.54
C GLU A 500 -1.83 -12.62 33.40
N ARG A 501 -1.57 -13.90 33.08
CA ARG A 501 -0.53 -14.70 33.78
C ARG A 501 0.88 -14.42 33.26
N GLY A 502 1.05 -13.56 32.26
CA GLY A 502 2.36 -13.28 31.65
C GLY A 502 2.93 -14.46 30.85
N GLU A 503 2.08 -15.40 30.40
CA GLU A 503 2.46 -16.54 29.56
C GLU A 503 2.85 -16.10 28.14
N ASP A 504 3.75 -16.85 27.51
CA ASP A 504 3.98 -16.74 26.07
C ASP A 504 2.80 -17.37 25.32
N LEU A 505 2.01 -16.56 24.63
CA LEU A 505 0.81 -17.02 23.94
C LEU A 505 1.10 -18.11 22.91
N TYR A 506 2.23 -18.02 22.18
CA TYR A 506 2.58 -19.04 21.19
C TYR A 506 2.94 -20.37 21.85
N ALA A 507 3.60 -20.35 23.00
CA ALA A 507 3.83 -21.57 23.77
C ALA A 507 2.51 -22.16 24.30
N ARG A 508 1.57 -21.32 24.69
CA ARG A 508 0.22 -21.72 25.10
C ARG A 508 -0.56 -22.36 23.95
N ILE A 509 -0.54 -21.75 22.77
CA ILE A 509 -1.14 -22.32 21.55
C ILE A 509 -0.48 -23.67 21.22
N GLY A 510 0.85 -23.74 21.29
CA GLY A 510 1.59 -24.98 21.09
C GLY A 510 1.12 -26.10 22.01
N SER A 511 0.94 -25.80 23.31
CA SER A 511 0.49 -26.82 24.28
C SER A 511 -0.91 -27.37 23.94
N ILE A 512 -1.81 -26.53 23.47
CA ILE A 512 -3.18 -26.92 23.06
C ILE A 512 -3.15 -27.70 21.74
N CYS A 513 -2.47 -27.17 20.73
CA CYS A 513 -2.46 -27.73 19.40
C CYS A 513 -1.70 -29.06 19.33
N PHE A 514 -0.57 -29.18 20.01
CA PHE A 514 0.26 -30.39 20.04
C PHE A 514 0.00 -31.29 21.24
N LYS A 515 -0.99 -30.98 22.10
CA LYS A 515 -1.40 -31.75 23.27
C LYS A 515 -0.22 -32.12 24.20
N ASN A 516 0.59 -31.12 24.54
CA ASN A 516 1.75 -31.29 25.42
C ASN A 516 1.77 -30.21 26.52
N ASN A 517 2.74 -30.30 27.44
CA ASN A 517 2.90 -29.31 28.51
C ASN A 517 3.35 -27.97 27.96
N TYR A 518 2.91 -26.88 28.57
CA TYR A 518 3.25 -25.52 28.22
C TYR A 518 4.77 -25.27 28.14
N GLU A 519 5.51 -25.79 29.15
CA GLU A 519 6.96 -25.62 29.27
C GLU A 519 7.74 -26.22 28.12
N ASN A 520 7.19 -27.27 27.49
CA ASN A 520 7.80 -27.92 26.33
C ASN A 520 7.75 -27.05 25.05
N ASN A 521 6.93 -26.01 25.05
CA ASN A 521 6.76 -25.10 23.92
C ASN A 521 7.47 -23.76 24.13
N LEU A 522 8.17 -23.59 25.26
CA LEU A 522 8.98 -22.42 25.51
C LEU A 522 10.32 -22.52 24.78
N GLU A 523 10.82 -21.40 24.31
CA GLU A 523 12.15 -21.32 23.71
C GLU A 523 13.26 -21.56 24.74
N PHE A 524 13.01 -21.15 25.99
CA PHE A 524 13.93 -21.33 27.10
C PHE A 524 13.23 -22.05 28.24
N ASN A 525 13.95 -22.96 28.92
CA ASN A 525 13.46 -23.61 30.12
C ASN A 525 13.24 -22.56 31.23
N PRO A 526 12.06 -22.50 31.86
CA PRO A 526 11.77 -21.44 32.83
C PRO A 526 12.58 -21.54 34.14
N VAL A 527 13.16 -22.71 34.44
CA VAL A 527 13.94 -22.95 35.66
C VAL A 527 15.44 -22.86 35.39
N THR A 528 15.92 -23.52 34.34
CA THR A 528 17.36 -23.60 34.06
C THR A 528 17.83 -22.51 33.09
N HIS A 529 16.91 -21.76 32.47
CA HIS A 529 17.15 -20.77 31.42
C HIS A 529 17.93 -21.31 30.19
N ALA A 530 18.04 -22.63 30.07
CA ALA A 530 18.67 -23.27 28.94
C ALA A 530 17.77 -23.19 27.69
N LEU A 531 18.39 -23.00 26.52
CA LEU A 531 17.68 -23.05 25.24
C LEU A 531 17.05 -24.43 25.03
N GLN A 532 15.82 -24.48 24.63
CA GLN A 532 15.07 -25.68 24.25
C GLN A 532 14.84 -25.67 22.71
N PRO A 533 15.72 -26.31 21.93
CA PRO A 533 15.61 -26.26 20.47
C PRO A 533 14.25 -26.73 19.94
N GLU A 534 13.72 -27.82 20.49
CA GLU A 534 12.39 -28.32 20.12
C GLU A 534 11.26 -27.38 20.56
N GLY A 535 11.39 -26.74 21.73
CA GLY A 535 10.45 -25.72 22.19
C GLY A 535 10.41 -24.53 21.25
N LYS A 536 11.58 -24.05 20.80
CA LYS A 536 11.70 -22.98 19.78
C LYS A 536 10.99 -23.36 18.48
N VAL A 537 11.20 -24.58 17.99
CA VAL A 537 10.53 -25.07 16.79
C VAL A 537 9.00 -25.12 16.97
N ARG A 538 8.52 -25.69 18.09
CA ARG A 538 7.08 -25.76 18.40
C ARG A 538 6.46 -24.38 18.54
N ARG A 539 7.14 -23.45 19.23
CA ARG A 539 6.72 -22.06 19.34
C ARG A 539 6.59 -21.38 17.97
N SER A 540 7.56 -21.59 17.09
CA SER A 540 7.52 -21.07 15.73
C SER A 540 6.36 -21.66 14.91
N LYS A 541 6.13 -22.98 15.01
CA LYS A 541 4.94 -23.63 14.40
C LYS A 541 3.63 -23.06 14.98
N ALA A 542 3.55 -22.82 16.28
CA ALA A 542 2.37 -22.21 16.92
C ALA A 542 2.10 -20.79 16.41
N LYS A 543 3.15 -19.99 16.14
CA LYS A 543 3.02 -18.69 15.47
C LYS A 543 2.40 -18.82 14.08
N VAL A 544 2.87 -19.80 13.30
CA VAL A 544 2.30 -20.09 11.97
C VAL A 544 0.84 -20.54 12.06
N ILE A 545 0.49 -21.36 13.07
CA ILE A 545 -0.89 -21.81 13.30
C ILE A 545 -1.80 -20.62 13.61
N LEU A 546 -1.47 -19.79 14.59
CA LEU A 546 -2.29 -18.64 14.95
C LEU A 546 -2.48 -17.68 13.77
N LEU A 547 -1.40 -17.25 13.16
CA LEU A 547 -1.46 -16.35 12.01
C LEU A 547 -2.18 -17.00 10.83
N GLY A 548 -1.91 -18.28 10.56
CA GLY A 548 -2.58 -19.02 9.50
C GLY A 548 -4.09 -19.08 9.70
N ILE A 549 -4.56 -19.44 10.87
CA ILE A 549 -6.00 -19.54 11.18
C ILE A 549 -6.65 -18.16 11.12
N THR A 550 -6.03 -17.13 11.70
CA THR A 550 -6.58 -15.75 11.67
C THR A 550 -6.62 -15.18 10.26
N TYR A 551 -5.70 -15.57 9.37
CA TYR A 551 -5.69 -15.23 7.94
C TYR A 551 -6.54 -16.16 7.07
N GLY A 552 -7.32 -17.06 7.69
CA GLY A 552 -8.25 -17.94 6.99
C GLY A 552 -7.60 -19.11 6.26
N MET A 553 -6.41 -19.53 6.68
CA MET A 553 -5.73 -20.71 6.14
C MET A 553 -6.52 -21.98 6.46
N GLY A 554 -6.80 -22.81 5.46
CA GLY A 554 -7.40 -24.12 5.66
C GLY A 554 -6.36 -25.21 5.91
N ALA A 555 -6.83 -26.42 6.27
CA ALA A 555 -5.98 -27.56 6.60
C ALA A 555 -4.94 -27.90 5.51
N GLN A 556 -5.31 -27.82 4.23
CA GLN A 556 -4.39 -28.10 3.13
C GLN A 556 -3.17 -27.17 3.13
N SER A 557 -3.42 -25.85 3.25
CA SER A 557 -2.31 -24.87 3.24
C SER A 557 -1.51 -24.89 4.54
N LEU A 558 -2.15 -25.28 5.67
CA LEU A 558 -1.46 -25.46 6.94
C LEU A 558 -0.56 -26.69 6.90
N ALA A 559 -1.04 -27.81 6.32
CA ALA A 559 -0.29 -29.03 6.10
C ALA A 559 0.97 -28.77 5.26
N GLU A 560 0.82 -28.04 4.16
CA GLU A 560 1.95 -27.64 3.29
C GLU A 560 2.98 -26.79 4.04
N LYS A 561 2.54 -25.78 4.85
CA LYS A 561 3.45 -24.90 5.58
C LYS A 561 4.16 -25.55 6.76
N LEU A 562 3.53 -26.49 7.42
CA LEU A 562 4.10 -27.17 8.59
C LEU A 562 4.73 -28.53 8.26
N GLU A 563 4.71 -28.92 6.97
CA GLU A 563 5.26 -30.18 6.45
C GLU A 563 4.68 -31.41 7.19
N MET A 564 3.34 -31.48 7.25
CA MET A 564 2.59 -32.54 7.92
C MET A 564 1.44 -33.07 7.06
N SER A 565 0.80 -34.16 7.49
CA SER A 565 -0.36 -34.70 6.78
C SER A 565 -1.58 -33.75 6.87
N LEU A 566 -2.54 -33.93 5.96
CA LEU A 566 -3.79 -33.17 5.96
C LEU A 566 -4.61 -33.44 7.21
N GLU A 567 -4.62 -34.70 7.67
CA GLU A 567 -5.30 -35.15 8.86
C GLU A 567 -4.74 -34.49 10.12
N GLU A 568 -3.42 -34.45 10.28
CA GLU A 568 -2.75 -33.77 11.40
C GLU A 568 -3.03 -32.28 11.39
N ALA A 569 -2.99 -31.62 10.23
CA ALA A 569 -3.28 -30.20 10.11
C ALA A 569 -4.75 -29.89 10.47
N GLN A 570 -5.71 -30.77 10.09
CA GLN A 570 -7.10 -30.62 10.47
C GLN A 570 -7.28 -30.81 11.99
N GLU A 571 -6.61 -31.80 12.57
CA GLU A 571 -6.65 -32.03 14.02
C GLU A 571 -6.10 -30.81 14.81
N ILE A 572 -5.04 -30.19 14.32
CA ILE A 572 -4.48 -28.96 14.90
C ILE A 572 -5.50 -27.82 14.87
N ILE A 573 -6.18 -27.61 13.74
CA ILE A 573 -7.20 -26.57 13.62
C ILE A 573 -8.36 -26.85 14.59
N ASP A 574 -8.81 -28.11 14.67
CA ASP A 574 -9.87 -28.51 15.58
C ASP A 574 -9.48 -28.32 17.05
N ASN A 575 -8.25 -28.65 17.42
CA ASN A 575 -7.73 -28.46 18.78
C ASN A 575 -7.61 -26.96 19.10
N PHE A 576 -7.17 -26.15 18.15
CA PHE A 576 -7.11 -24.69 18.31
C PHE A 576 -8.50 -24.11 18.64
N TYR A 577 -9.52 -24.40 17.85
CA TYR A 577 -10.87 -23.89 18.08
C TYR A 577 -11.54 -24.49 19.34
N LYS A 578 -11.22 -25.72 19.73
CA LYS A 578 -11.65 -26.31 21.01
C LYS A 578 -11.01 -25.60 22.21
N GLY A 579 -9.75 -25.20 22.09
CA GLY A 579 -9.02 -24.50 23.13
C GLY A 579 -9.37 -23.01 23.24
N PHE A 580 -9.63 -22.36 22.11
CA PHE A 580 -9.95 -20.91 22.03
C PHE A 580 -11.39 -20.70 21.54
N LYS A 581 -12.35 -20.93 22.43
CA LYS A 581 -13.79 -20.88 22.11
C LYS A 581 -14.27 -19.49 21.72
N GLY A 582 -13.66 -18.44 22.27
CA GLY A 582 -13.97 -17.06 21.89
C GLY A 582 -13.57 -16.78 20.44
N VAL A 583 -12.43 -17.30 19.99
CA VAL A 583 -11.96 -17.15 18.60
C VAL A 583 -12.86 -17.95 17.64
N ASP A 584 -13.29 -19.17 18.03
CA ASP A 584 -14.25 -19.97 17.25
C ASP A 584 -15.57 -19.21 17.05
N GLN A 585 -16.14 -18.68 18.16
CA GLN A 585 -17.36 -17.88 18.09
C GLN A 585 -17.19 -16.62 17.25
N LEU A 586 -16.10 -15.89 17.43
CA LEU A 586 -15.77 -14.71 16.64
C LEU A 586 -15.73 -15.03 15.14
N THR A 587 -15.14 -16.17 14.77
CA THR A 587 -15.07 -16.63 13.38
C THR A 587 -16.47 -16.87 12.81
N LYS A 588 -17.32 -17.59 13.53
CA LYS A 588 -18.71 -17.87 13.13
C LYS A 588 -19.55 -16.60 13.01
N ASP A 589 -19.44 -15.69 13.98
CA ASP A 589 -20.17 -14.42 13.99
C ASP A 589 -19.72 -13.52 12.85
N SER A 590 -18.42 -13.49 12.54
CA SER A 590 -17.88 -12.72 11.42
C SER A 590 -18.38 -13.25 10.08
N GLN A 591 -18.42 -14.58 9.90
CA GLN A 591 -18.96 -15.21 8.68
C GLN A 591 -20.47 -14.98 8.55
N LYS A 592 -21.21 -15.05 9.65
CA LYS A 592 -22.64 -14.74 9.68
C LYS A 592 -22.90 -13.27 9.30
N MET A 593 -22.19 -12.34 9.95
CA MET A 593 -22.29 -10.91 9.65
C MET A 593 -22.02 -10.61 8.18
N LEU A 594 -20.95 -11.21 7.64
CA LEU A 594 -20.58 -11.02 6.23
C LEU A 594 -21.65 -11.52 5.26
N ARG A 595 -22.25 -12.67 5.54
CA ARG A 595 -23.33 -13.22 4.70
C ARG A 595 -24.59 -12.38 4.76
N GLU A 596 -24.94 -11.85 5.94
CA GLU A 596 -26.17 -11.07 6.15
C GLU A 596 -26.02 -9.63 5.63
N LYS A 597 -24.90 -8.98 5.92
CA LYS A 597 -24.69 -7.54 5.67
C LYS A 597 -23.82 -7.24 4.45
N GLY A 598 -23.05 -8.21 3.94
CA GLY A 598 -22.05 -7.99 2.88
C GLY A 598 -20.74 -7.36 3.38
N TYR A 599 -20.65 -7.04 4.67
CA TYR A 599 -19.45 -6.48 5.29
C TYR A 599 -19.25 -7.04 6.70
N VAL A 600 -18.05 -6.86 7.23
CA VAL A 600 -17.71 -7.04 8.65
C VAL A 600 -17.20 -5.74 9.24
N THR A 601 -17.26 -5.60 10.58
CA THR A 601 -16.78 -4.41 11.29
C THR A 601 -15.63 -4.73 12.24
N ASP A 602 -14.68 -3.81 12.37
CA ASP A 602 -13.68 -3.82 13.43
C ASP A 602 -14.25 -3.30 14.77
N MET A 603 -13.39 -3.11 15.79
CA MET A 603 -13.83 -2.60 17.10
C MET A 603 -14.17 -1.11 17.11
N TRP A 604 -13.78 -0.35 16.11
CA TRP A 604 -14.09 1.07 15.94
C TRP A 604 -15.24 1.33 14.97
N GLY A 605 -15.86 0.25 14.42
CA GLY A 605 -16.97 0.37 13.47
C GLY A 605 -16.55 0.42 12.00
N ARG A 606 -15.25 0.40 11.68
CA ARG A 606 -14.78 0.36 10.27
C ARG A 606 -15.34 -0.84 9.56
N ARG A 607 -15.96 -0.61 8.42
CA ARG A 607 -16.51 -1.65 7.57
C ARG A 607 -15.46 -2.19 6.60
N ARG A 608 -15.55 -3.49 6.34
CA ARG A 608 -14.88 -4.15 5.22
C ARG A 608 -15.92 -4.91 4.41
N HIS A 609 -16.27 -4.37 3.24
CA HIS A 609 -17.23 -4.95 2.33
C HIS A 609 -16.55 -6.06 1.51
N ILE A 610 -17.12 -7.27 1.54
CA ILE A 610 -16.65 -8.41 0.76
C ILE A 610 -17.86 -9.02 0.04
N PRO A 611 -18.31 -8.42 -1.07
CA PRO A 611 -19.55 -8.76 -1.74
C PRO A 611 -19.59 -10.21 -2.27
N ASP A 612 -18.43 -10.80 -2.52
CA ASP A 612 -18.33 -12.20 -2.95
C ASP A 612 -19.00 -13.19 -1.99
N ALA A 613 -19.13 -12.86 -0.70
CA ALA A 613 -19.79 -13.71 0.28
C ALA A 613 -21.30 -13.84 0.07
N GLN A 614 -21.91 -12.87 -0.61
CA GLN A 614 -23.35 -12.82 -0.89
C GLN A 614 -23.70 -13.36 -2.29
N LEU A 615 -22.69 -13.75 -3.08
CA LEU A 615 -22.92 -14.38 -4.38
C LEU A 615 -23.74 -15.67 -4.23
N PRO A 616 -24.63 -15.97 -5.16
CA PRO A 616 -25.24 -17.30 -5.23
C PRO A 616 -24.15 -18.34 -5.52
N GLU A 617 -24.24 -19.54 -4.93
CA GLU A 617 -23.26 -20.63 -5.16
C GLU A 617 -23.06 -20.90 -6.65
N TYR A 618 -24.15 -20.82 -7.41
CA TYR A 618 -24.16 -20.95 -8.85
C TYR A 618 -24.93 -19.77 -9.46
N GLU A 619 -24.25 -19.00 -10.28
CA GLU A 619 -24.84 -17.92 -11.06
C GLU A 619 -25.20 -18.46 -12.45
N VAL A 620 -26.46 -18.34 -12.84
CA VAL A 620 -26.98 -18.81 -14.12
C VAL A 620 -27.42 -17.58 -14.93
N LYS A 621 -26.84 -17.37 -16.11
CA LYS A 621 -27.13 -16.24 -17.00
C LYS A 621 -27.40 -16.68 -18.43
N PRO A 622 -28.29 -16.03 -19.19
CA PRO A 622 -28.46 -16.30 -20.63
C PRO A 622 -27.14 -16.12 -21.38
N ASN A 623 -26.86 -17.03 -22.32
CA ASN A 623 -25.69 -16.92 -23.21
C ASN A 623 -26.10 -16.37 -24.60
N GLU A 624 -25.11 -16.16 -25.49
CA GLU A 624 -25.41 -15.63 -26.83
C GLU A 624 -26.31 -16.53 -27.67
N LYS A 625 -26.24 -17.88 -27.47
CA LYS A 625 -27.11 -18.83 -28.12
C LYS A 625 -28.57 -18.68 -27.67
N TYR A 626 -28.80 -18.32 -26.40
CA TYR A 626 -30.11 -17.98 -25.88
C TYR A 626 -30.70 -16.76 -26.59
N LYS A 627 -29.89 -15.69 -26.74
CA LYS A 627 -30.30 -14.47 -27.45
C LYS A 627 -30.76 -14.74 -28.90
N ASN A 628 -30.17 -15.77 -29.54
CA ASN A 628 -30.48 -16.12 -30.93
C ASN A 628 -31.66 -17.12 -31.03
N ASN A 629 -31.95 -17.84 -29.99
CA ASN A 629 -32.98 -18.91 -29.99
C ASN A 629 -34.36 -18.48 -29.45
N TYR A 630 -34.40 -17.35 -28.75
CA TYR A 630 -35.65 -16.74 -28.28
C TYR A 630 -35.92 -15.49 -29.10
N GLU A 631 -37.00 -15.46 -29.87
CA GLU A 631 -37.41 -14.24 -30.58
C GLU A 631 -37.60 -13.11 -29.56
N PHE A 632 -36.82 -12.07 -29.72
CA PHE A 632 -37.00 -10.84 -28.99
C PHE A 632 -38.36 -10.25 -29.44
N ASN A 633 -39.29 -10.14 -28.50
CA ASN A 633 -40.53 -9.44 -28.78
C ASN A 633 -40.38 -7.94 -28.48
N PRO A 634 -40.18 -7.10 -29.54
CA PRO A 634 -39.91 -5.68 -29.36
C PRO A 634 -41.10 -4.91 -28.76
N LEU A 635 -42.29 -5.51 -28.72
CA LEU A 635 -43.51 -4.88 -28.18
C LEU A 635 -43.56 -4.92 -26.65
N LEU A 636 -42.75 -5.75 -25.99
CA LEU A 636 -42.75 -5.87 -24.53
C LEU A 636 -41.63 -5.09 -23.86
N GLY A 637 -40.63 -4.57 -24.58
CA GLY A 637 -39.56 -3.74 -24.05
C GLY A 637 -38.65 -4.41 -23.03
N ALA A 638 -38.90 -5.70 -22.70
CA ALA A 638 -38.12 -6.43 -21.71
C ALA A 638 -36.96 -7.16 -22.34
N LEU A 639 -35.79 -7.12 -21.70
CA LEU A 639 -34.67 -7.96 -22.08
C LEU A 639 -35.02 -9.45 -21.84
N PRO A 640 -34.52 -10.41 -22.65
CA PRO A 640 -34.85 -11.83 -22.53
C PRO A 640 -34.62 -12.44 -21.14
N HIS A 641 -33.68 -11.88 -20.36
CA HIS A 641 -33.41 -12.32 -18.99
C HIS A 641 -34.39 -11.75 -17.94
N GLU A 642 -35.21 -10.77 -18.32
CA GLU A 642 -36.20 -10.12 -17.44
C GLU A 642 -37.59 -10.77 -17.59
N ASP A 643 -37.78 -11.61 -18.61
CA ASP A 643 -39.05 -12.35 -18.74
C ASP A 643 -39.20 -13.44 -17.66
N LYS A 644 -40.45 -13.68 -17.22
CA LYS A 644 -40.76 -14.63 -16.17
C LYS A 644 -40.33 -16.07 -16.51
N ALA A 645 -40.37 -16.45 -17.76
CA ALA A 645 -40.00 -17.81 -18.21
C ALA A 645 -38.49 -18.04 -18.08
N THR A 646 -37.71 -17.05 -18.46
CA THR A 646 -36.24 -17.04 -18.30
C THR A 646 -35.85 -17.07 -16.84
N GLN A 647 -36.48 -16.24 -16.00
CA GLN A 647 -36.24 -16.25 -14.55
C GLN A 647 -36.62 -17.58 -13.90
N MET A 648 -37.71 -18.21 -14.31
CA MET A 648 -38.08 -19.56 -13.82
C MET A 648 -37.02 -20.60 -14.21
N LYS A 649 -36.53 -20.58 -15.45
CA LYS A 649 -35.45 -21.49 -15.90
C LYS A 649 -34.13 -21.25 -15.14
N ILE A 650 -33.71 -19.98 -14.93
CA ILE A 650 -32.56 -19.64 -14.12
C ILE A 650 -32.70 -20.26 -12.73
N LYS A 651 -33.82 -20.01 -12.06
CA LYS A 651 -34.11 -20.56 -10.73
C LYS A 651 -34.12 -22.09 -10.73
N GLN A 652 -34.71 -22.71 -11.73
CA GLN A 652 -34.73 -24.19 -11.86
C GLN A 652 -33.32 -24.78 -11.95
N TYR A 653 -32.41 -24.13 -12.72
CA TYR A 653 -31.03 -24.59 -12.81
C TYR A 653 -30.25 -24.32 -11.53
N GLN A 654 -30.44 -23.17 -10.88
CA GLN A 654 -29.85 -22.90 -9.57
C GLN A 654 -30.27 -23.91 -8.51
N ASP A 655 -31.57 -24.26 -8.46
CA ASP A 655 -32.11 -25.29 -7.55
C ASP A 655 -31.57 -26.69 -7.84
N LYS A 656 -31.42 -27.08 -9.12
CA LYS A 656 -30.79 -28.35 -9.49
C LYS A 656 -29.32 -28.39 -9.06
N LEU A 657 -28.56 -27.32 -9.32
CA LEU A 657 -27.14 -27.22 -8.99
C LEU A 657 -26.89 -27.20 -7.48
N SER A 658 -27.75 -26.53 -6.71
CA SER A 658 -27.63 -26.51 -5.25
C SER A 658 -27.86 -27.85 -4.59
N LYS A 659 -28.68 -28.72 -5.21
CA LYS A 659 -28.98 -30.09 -4.75
C LYS A 659 -27.96 -31.13 -5.22
N ALA A 660 -27.12 -30.79 -6.21
CA ALA A 660 -26.15 -31.74 -6.77
C ALA A 660 -25.03 -32.02 -5.75
N LYS A 661 -24.82 -33.31 -5.45
CA LYS A 661 -23.81 -33.74 -4.45
C LYS A 661 -22.46 -34.07 -5.06
N TRP A 662 -22.44 -34.41 -6.36
CA TRP A 662 -21.24 -34.90 -7.02
C TRP A 662 -20.81 -33.96 -8.16
N LYS A 663 -19.53 -33.80 -8.36
CA LYS A 663 -18.97 -32.99 -9.43
C LYS A 663 -19.55 -33.37 -10.81
N LYS A 664 -19.70 -34.68 -11.07
CA LYS A 664 -20.26 -35.19 -12.32
C LYS A 664 -21.72 -34.77 -12.56
N GLU A 665 -22.52 -34.63 -11.47
CA GLU A 665 -23.88 -34.09 -11.58
C GLU A 665 -23.87 -32.61 -11.92
N VAL A 666 -23.00 -31.83 -11.26
CA VAL A 666 -22.83 -30.41 -11.57
C VAL A 666 -22.40 -30.22 -13.02
N ASP A 667 -21.43 -30.99 -13.51
CA ASP A 667 -20.96 -30.93 -14.89
C ASP A 667 -22.09 -31.26 -15.88
N ASN A 668 -22.91 -32.30 -15.62
CA ASN A 668 -24.05 -32.67 -16.45
C ASN A 668 -25.10 -31.55 -16.49
N ILE A 669 -25.47 -30.98 -15.33
CA ILE A 669 -26.46 -29.89 -15.24
C ILE A 669 -25.93 -28.65 -15.96
N THR A 670 -24.65 -28.33 -15.83
CA THR A 670 -23.99 -27.21 -16.51
C THR A 670 -24.01 -27.40 -18.01
N GLN A 671 -23.72 -28.60 -18.53
CA GLN A 671 -23.81 -28.90 -19.96
C GLN A 671 -25.25 -28.83 -20.48
N GLN A 672 -26.22 -29.29 -19.69
CA GLN A 672 -27.64 -29.18 -20.08
C GLN A 672 -28.07 -27.71 -20.13
N ALA A 673 -27.72 -26.90 -19.11
CA ALA A 673 -27.98 -25.47 -19.09
C ALA A 673 -27.36 -24.75 -20.31
N PHE A 674 -26.10 -25.08 -20.66
CA PHE A 674 -25.44 -24.50 -21.83
C PHE A 674 -26.14 -24.85 -23.14
N LYS A 675 -26.61 -26.08 -23.28
CA LYS A 675 -27.40 -26.50 -24.47
C LYS A 675 -28.72 -25.74 -24.57
N GLU A 676 -29.35 -25.42 -23.44
CA GLU A 676 -30.60 -24.67 -23.36
C GLU A 676 -30.39 -23.14 -23.40
N GLY A 677 -29.16 -22.66 -23.56
CA GLY A 677 -28.84 -21.23 -23.75
C GLY A 677 -28.43 -20.49 -22.48
N PHE A 678 -27.96 -21.22 -21.44
CA PHE A 678 -27.52 -20.59 -20.19
C PHE A 678 -26.09 -20.95 -19.86
N ASN A 679 -25.33 -19.95 -19.41
CA ASN A 679 -24.00 -20.09 -18.81
C ASN A 679 -24.15 -20.28 -17.30
N VAL A 680 -23.38 -21.23 -16.74
CA VAL A 680 -23.30 -21.47 -15.31
C VAL A 680 -21.93 -21.10 -14.80
N LYS A 681 -21.87 -20.20 -13.83
CA LYS A 681 -20.64 -19.84 -13.10
C LYS A 681 -20.72 -20.39 -11.68
N ASN A 682 -19.71 -21.16 -11.29
CA ASN A 682 -19.57 -21.66 -9.94
C ASN A 682 -18.82 -20.65 -9.07
N ASN A 683 -19.50 -20.10 -8.08
CA ASN A 683 -18.97 -19.07 -7.18
C ASN A 683 -18.48 -19.60 -5.82
N LYS A 684 -18.58 -20.93 -5.55
CA LYS A 684 -18.20 -21.52 -4.24
C LYS A 684 -16.79 -21.14 -3.82
N GLY A 685 -15.84 -21.08 -4.77
CA GLY A 685 -14.47 -20.67 -4.49
C GLY A 685 -14.36 -19.21 -4.03
N PHE A 686 -15.11 -18.30 -4.66
CA PHE A 686 -15.16 -16.88 -4.29
C PHE A 686 -15.79 -16.70 -2.92
N ILE A 687 -16.93 -17.35 -2.66
CA ILE A 687 -17.63 -17.32 -1.38
C ILE A 687 -16.71 -17.85 -0.26
N THR A 688 -16.06 -19.00 -0.48
CA THR A 688 -15.16 -19.59 0.51
C THR A 688 -13.97 -18.65 0.81
N ARG A 689 -13.42 -18.01 -0.22
CA ARG A 689 -12.35 -17.00 -0.05
C ARG A 689 -12.83 -15.82 0.79
N ALA A 690 -14.01 -15.27 0.46
CA ALA A 690 -14.60 -14.16 1.19
C ALA A 690 -14.80 -14.49 2.68
N LEU A 691 -15.36 -15.68 2.97
CA LEU A 691 -15.58 -16.14 4.35
C LEU A 691 -14.28 -16.37 5.13
N ARG A 692 -13.17 -16.68 4.45
CA ARG A 692 -11.85 -16.77 5.09
C ARG A 692 -11.24 -15.40 5.40
N GLN A 693 -11.54 -14.38 4.59
CA GLN A 693 -10.99 -13.05 4.76
C GLN A 693 -11.65 -12.24 5.89
N CYS A 694 -12.88 -12.58 6.28
CA CYS A 694 -13.67 -11.74 7.18
C CYS A 694 -13.06 -11.58 8.58
N LEU A 695 -12.50 -12.65 9.16
CA LEU A 695 -11.86 -12.58 10.46
C LEU A 695 -10.61 -11.69 10.45
N ASN A 696 -9.76 -11.91 9.45
CA ASN A 696 -8.54 -11.11 9.28
C ASN A 696 -8.86 -9.63 9.09
N ALA A 697 -9.89 -9.30 8.31
CA ALA A 697 -10.31 -7.92 8.09
C ALA A 697 -10.68 -7.21 9.41
N ARG A 698 -11.37 -7.89 10.33
CA ARG A 698 -11.71 -7.36 11.65
C ARG A 698 -10.49 -7.14 12.52
N ILE A 699 -9.57 -8.11 12.54
CA ILE A 699 -8.34 -8.04 13.36
C ILE A 699 -7.44 -6.91 12.85
N GLN A 700 -7.17 -6.87 11.56
CA GLN A 700 -6.31 -5.86 10.95
C GLN A 700 -6.92 -4.45 11.03
N GLY A 701 -8.24 -4.32 10.83
CA GLY A 701 -8.94 -3.05 11.00
C GLY A 701 -8.81 -2.52 12.43
N THR A 702 -9.02 -3.41 13.41
CA THR A 702 -8.83 -3.08 14.83
C THR A 702 -7.41 -2.59 15.12
N ALA A 703 -6.39 -3.30 14.63
CA ALA A 703 -5.00 -2.92 14.78
C ALA A 703 -4.69 -1.56 14.11
N ALA A 704 -5.20 -1.34 12.90
CA ALA A 704 -5.00 -0.10 12.17
C ALA A 704 -5.62 1.12 12.87
N SER A 705 -6.87 1.01 13.29
CA SER A 705 -7.58 2.08 14.01
C SER A 705 -6.91 2.38 15.35
N MET A 706 -6.40 1.35 16.05
CA MET A 706 -5.63 1.48 17.29
C MET A 706 -4.34 2.27 17.08
N THR A 707 -3.55 1.92 16.05
CA THR A 707 -2.29 2.62 15.75
C THR A 707 -2.53 4.07 15.37
N LYS A 708 -3.55 4.38 14.56
CA LYS A 708 -3.92 5.76 14.23
C LYS A 708 -4.32 6.56 15.47
N LEU A 709 -5.15 5.98 16.32
CA LEU A 709 -5.54 6.61 17.59
C LEU A 709 -4.31 6.87 18.47
N ALA A 710 -3.38 5.91 18.55
CA ALA A 710 -2.15 6.08 19.29
C ALA A 710 -1.32 7.26 18.76
N MET A 711 -1.17 7.38 17.44
CA MET A 711 -0.44 8.50 16.82
C MET A 711 -1.11 9.85 17.11
N ILE A 712 -2.45 9.92 17.06
CA ILE A 712 -3.20 11.13 17.42
C ILE A 712 -2.98 11.48 18.89
N MET A 713 -3.06 10.51 19.79
CA MET A 713 -2.83 10.72 21.22
C MET A 713 -1.39 11.13 21.50
N VAL A 714 -0.41 10.57 20.81
CA VAL A 714 1.02 10.91 20.90
C VAL A 714 1.28 12.36 20.46
N ASP A 715 0.72 12.77 19.33
CA ASP A 715 0.87 14.14 18.82
C ASP A 715 0.26 15.20 19.78
N ASN A 716 -0.82 14.82 20.46
CA ASN A 716 -1.51 15.69 21.41
C ASN A 716 -1.05 15.52 22.89
N ASP A 717 -0.09 14.64 23.17
CA ASP A 717 0.34 14.38 24.54
C ASP A 717 1.19 15.53 25.09
N PRO A 718 0.75 16.19 26.18
CA PRO A 718 1.47 17.36 26.72
C PRO A 718 2.89 17.04 27.20
N GLU A 719 3.13 15.85 27.73
CA GLU A 719 4.44 15.45 28.24
C GLU A 719 5.41 15.19 27.08
N LEU A 720 4.98 14.44 26.05
CA LEU A 720 5.80 14.21 24.86
C LEU A 720 6.14 15.54 24.14
N ASN A 721 5.18 16.45 24.05
CA ASN A 721 5.40 17.78 23.48
C ASN A 721 6.41 18.58 24.31
N GLN A 722 6.32 18.55 25.63
CA GLN A 722 7.28 19.21 26.53
C GLN A 722 8.69 18.59 26.45
N LEU A 723 8.77 17.27 26.23
CA LEU A 723 10.04 16.57 26.02
C LEU A 723 10.65 16.84 24.64
N GLY A 724 9.95 17.53 23.76
CA GLY A 724 10.39 17.83 22.39
C GLY A 724 10.35 16.61 21.47
N PHE A 725 9.42 15.68 21.72
CA PHE A 725 9.20 14.52 20.87
C PHE A 725 8.46 14.91 19.57
N HIS A 726 8.91 14.38 18.46
CA HIS A 726 8.27 14.57 17.15
C HIS A 726 8.13 13.22 16.44
N LEU A 727 6.94 12.92 15.94
CA LEU A 727 6.71 11.75 15.09
C LEU A 727 7.49 11.84 13.77
N LEU A 728 8.05 10.73 13.34
CA LEU A 728 8.79 10.59 12.08
C LEU A 728 8.14 9.61 11.13
N ALA A 729 7.67 8.46 11.62
CA ALA A 729 7.03 7.44 10.79
C ALA A 729 6.26 6.41 11.61
N THR A 730 5.49 5.60 10.88
CA THR A 730 4.89 4.36 11.39
C THR A 730 5.19 3.22 10.44
N VAL A 731 5.61 2.08 10.98
CA VAL A 731 5.94 0.87 10.21
C VAL A 731 5.27 -0.33 10.87
N HIS A 732 4.22 -0.84 10.22
CA HIS A 732 3.34 -1.88 10.75
C HIS A 732 2.65 -1.47 12.07
N ASP A 733 3.05 -2.06 13.18
CA ASP A 733 2.60 -1.80 14.56
C ASP A 733 3.60 -0.97 15.38
N GLU A 734 4.70 -0.57 14.76
CA GLU A 734 5.72 0.30 15.34
C GLU A 734 5.43 1.78 15.02
N VAL A 735 5.52 2.63 16.04
CA VAL A 735 5.47 4.09 15.93
C VAL A 735 6.79 4.64 16.39
N TYR A 736 7.43 5.50 15.61
CA TYR A 736 8.68 6.13 16.02
C TYR A 736 8.78 7.59 15.61
N GLY A 737 9.60 8.28 16.38
CA GLY A 737 9.89 9.69 16.24
C GLY A 737 11.29 10.00 16.71
N GLU A 738 11.54 11.24 17.05
CA GLU A 738 12.80 11.68 17.64
C GLU A 738 12.54 12.65 18.79
N ALA A 739 13.44 12.64 19.78
CA ALA A 739 13.44 13.59 20.89
C ALA A 739 14.88 14.05 21.17
N PRO A 740 15.09 15.22 21.79
CA PRO A 740 16.39 15.60 22.33
C PRO A 740 17.00 14.45 23.14
N THR A 741 18.30 14.19 22.94
CA THR A 741 18.94 12.99 23.49
C THR A 741 18.78 12.88 25.02
N GLU A 742 18.83 14.00 25.71
CA GLU A 742 18.65 14.08 27.15
C GLU A 742 17.23 13.68 27.62
N ASN A 743 16.24 13.84 26.77
CA ASN A 743 14.84 13.53 27.07
C ASN A 743 14.39 12.16 26.50
N SER A 744 15.21 11.54 25.64
CA SER A 744 14.82 10.40 24.80
C SER A 744 14.40 9.15 25.60
N GLU A 745 15.00 8.88 26.75
CA GLU A 745 14.62 7.75 27.60
C GLU A 745 13.23 7.96 28.21
N ARG A 746 12.95 9.18 28.72
CA ARG A 746 11.61 9.51 29.26
C ARG A 746 10.57 9.54 28.16
N ALA A 747 10.91 10.06 26.98
CA ALA A 747 10.05 10.06 25.81
C ALA A 747 9.68 8.63 25.36
N ALA A 748 10.64 7.70 25.33
CA ALA A 748 10.39 6.29 25.02
C ALA A 748 9.41 5.63 26.00
N LYS A 749 9.57 5.92 27.29
CA LYS A 749 8.65 5.42 28.30
C LYS A 749 7.25 6.02 28.15
N ARG A 750 7.14 7.36 27.97
CA ARG A 750 5.84 8.02 27.78
C ARG A 750 5.14 7.57 26.49
N LEU A 751 5.88 7.40 25.40
CA LEU A 751 5.36 6.86 24.15
C LEU A 751 4.71 5.47 24.38
N SER A 752 5.40 4.59 25.10
CA SER A 752 4.86 3.28 25.48
C SER A 752 3.57 3.37 26.31
N GLU A 753 3.53 4.29 27.28
CA GLU A 753 2.37 4.53 28.12
C GLU A 753 1.16 4.97 27.28
N VAL A 754 1.35 5.96 26.39
CA VAL A 754 0.30 6.51 25.50
C VAL A 754 -0.22 5.46 24.52
N MET A 755 0.66 4.65 23.92
CA MET A 755 0.24 3.56 23.04
C MET A 755 -0.59 2.51 23.77
N VAL A 756 -0.24 2.18 25.02
CA VAL A 756 -1.07 1.29 25.87
C VAL A 756 -2.41 1.93 26.21
N GLU A 757 -2.44 3.23 26.52
CA GLU A 757 -3.68 3.98 26.76
C GLU A 757 -4.60 3.92 25.53
N ALA A 758 -4.06 4.16 24.32
CA ALA A 758 -4.82 4.08 23.06
C ALA A 758 -5.44 2.69 22.84
N ALA A 759 -4.66 1.63 23.06
CA ALA A 759 -5.15 0.26 22.95
C ALA A 759 -6.29 -0.04 23.94
N ARG A 760 -6.21 0.45 25.16
CA ARG A 760 -7.23 0.26 26.19
C ARG A 760 -8.54 0.95 25.91
N THR A 761 -8.59 1.95 25.05
CA THR A 761 -9.80 2.68 24.70
C THR A 761 -10.93 1.74 24.25
N LYS A 762 -10.63 0.73 23.43
CA LYS A 762 -11.60 -0.27 22.96
C LYS A 762 -11.25 -1.71 23.38
N CYS A 763 -9.99 -2.00 23.64
CA CYS A 763 -9.49 -3.35 23.92
C CYS A 763 -9.04 -3.51 25.39
N SER A 764 -9.77 -2.95 26.35
CA SER A 764 -9.42 -2.91 27.77
C SER A 764 -9.40 -4.30 28.45
N ALA A 765 -10.09 -5.28 27.89
CA ALA A 765 -10.15 -6.64 28.43
C ALA A 765 -8.80 -7.39 28.37
N VAL A 766 -7.85 -6.93 27.55
CA VAL A 766 -6.55 -7.58 27.35
C VAL A 766 -5.46 -6.71 27.96
N PRO A 767 -4.52 -7.28 28.74
CA PRO A 767 -3.32 -6.57 29.15
C PRO A 767 -2.50 -6.15 27.92
N TRP A 768 -2.26 -4.86 27.74
CA TRP A 768 -1.43 -4.35 26.64
C TRP A 768 -0.01 -4.08 27.12
N LYS A 769 0.93 -4.31 26.24
CA LYS A 769 2.34 -4.06 26.46
C LYS A 769 2.93 -3.47 25.17
N CYS A 770 3.71 -2.42 25.35
CA CYS A 770 4.51 -1.80 24.31
C CYS A 770 5.95 -1.73 24.82
N ASP A 771 6.92 -1.96 23.93
CA ASP A 771 8.32 -1.97 24.28
C ASP A 771 8.99 -0.72 23.64
N GLY A 772 9.10 0.36 24.45
CA GLY A 772 9.75 1.61 24.04
C GLY A 772 11.27 1.49 24.05
N TYR A 773 11.92 2.16 23.09
CA TYR A 773 13.36 2.20 22.94
C TYR A 773 13.83 3.58 22.48
N ASN A 774 15.12 3.88 22.67
CA ASN A 774 15.79 5.05 22.12
C ASN A 774 17.14 4.67 21.51
N VAL A 775 17.43 5.23 20.31
CA VAL A 775 18.60 4.84 19.51
C VAL A 775 19.14 6.05 18.72
N LYS A 776 20.38 5.98 18.25
CA LYS A 776 20.95 7.01 17.37
C LYS A 776 20.64 6.77 15.89
N ARG A 777 20.45 5.50 15.49
CA ARG A 777 20.05 5.08 14.14
C ARG A 777 18.84 4.18 14.25
N TRP A 778 18.05 4.06 13.21
CA TRP A 778 16.87 3.19 13.21
C TRP A 778 17.25 1.72 13.17
N TYR A 779 18.02 1.29 14.10
CA TYR A 779 18.41 -0.10 14.28
C TYR A 779 18.64 -0.38 15.76
N LEU A 780 17.94 -1.37 16.26
CA LEU A 780 18.19 -1.93 17.59
C LEU A 780 19.16 -3.08 17.41
N ASP A 781 20.34 -3.00 18.02
CA ASP A 781 21.23 -4.15 18.10
C ASP A 781 20.57 -5.23 18.95
N GLU A 782 20.01 -6.25 18.30
CA GLU A 782 19.33 -7.36 19.00
C GLU A 782 20.24 -8.03 20.02
N SER A 783 21.54 -8.14 19.72
CA SER A 783 22.51 -8.72 20.64
C SER A 783 22.69 -7.87 21.89
N SER A 784 22.77 -6.56 21.74
CA SER A 784 22.83 -5.62 22.88
C SER A 784 21.54 -5.58 23.68
N ALA A 785 20.38 -5.66 23.00
CA ALA A 785 19.07 -5.72 23.65
C ALA A 785 18.88 -7.02 24.43
N GLU A 786 19.28 -8.15 23.86
CA GLU A 786 19.26 -9.45 24.53
C GLU A 786 20.22 -9.48 25.72
N VAL A 787 21.42 -8.93 25.59
CA VAL A 787 22.40 -8.81 26.66
C VAL A 787 21.84 -7.95 27.80
N LYS A 788 21.28 -6.77 27.49
CA LYS A 788 20.65 -5.90 28.51
C LYS A 788 19.51 -6.60 29.23
N LYS A 789 18.63 -7.27 28.48
CA LYS A 789 17.49 -8.01 29.01
C LYS A 789 17.96 -9.12 29.98
N GLU A 790 18.99 -9.86 29.58
CA GLU A 790 19.56 -10.93 30.43
C GLU A 790 20.29 -10.36 31.63
N PHE A 791 21.03 -9.27 31.45
CA PHE A 791 21.73 -8.63 32.57
C PHE A 791 20.76 -8.02 33.60
N THR A 792 19.70 -7.36 33.13
CA THR A 792 18.62 -6.85 33.99
C THR A 792 17.94 -7.97 34.79
N LYS A 793 17.80 -9.15 34.16
CA LYS A 793 17.19 -10.33 34.78
C LYS A 793 18.12 -11.05 35.78
N SER A 794 19.40 -11.20 35.42
CA SER A 794 20.35 -12.00 36.19
C SER A 794 21.19 -11.18 37.20
N GLY A 795 21.45 -9.91 36.86
CA GLY A 795 22.40 -9.06 37.59
C GLY A 795 23.83 -9.63 37.66
N ASN A 796 24.13 -10.65 36.83
CA ASN A 796 25.38 -11.43 36.96
C ASN A 796 26.14 -11.46 35.62
N ILE A 797 27.31 -10.87 35.61
CA ILE A 797 28.21 -10.76 34.47
C ILE A 797 28.73 -12.12 33.96
N ASP A 798 28.94 -13.07 34.88
CA ASP A 798 29.42 -14.41 34.49
C ASP A 798 28.39 -15.19 33.70
N ILE A 799 27.10 -14.98 33.99
CA ILE A 799 25.99 -15.52 33.21
C ILE A 799 25.99 -14.90 31.83
N ILE A 800 26.22 -13.58 31.71
CA ILE A 800 26.30 -12.87 30.46
C ILE A 800 27.46 -13.37 29.61
N LYS A 801 28.67 -13.46 30.17
CA LYS A 801 29.85 -13.98 29.47
C LYS A 801 29.65 -15.42 28.97
N LYS A 802 28.98 -16.24 29.75
CA LYS A 802 28.68 -17.63 29.34
C LYS A 802 27.63 -17.72 28.24
N LYS A 803 26.61 -16.86 28.29
CA LYS A 803 25.52 -16.87 27.32
C LYS A 803 25.86 -16.14 26.02
N PHE A 804 26.68 -15.12 26.11
CA PHE A 804 27.14 -14.30 25.00
C PHE A 804 28.68 -14.31 24.91
N PRO A 805 29.29 -15.40 24.48
CA PRO A 805 30.74 -15.57 24.54
C PRO A 805 31.52 -14.58 23.65
N MET A 806 30.85 -13.97 22.68
CA MET A 806 31.44 -12.97 21.77
C MET A 806 31.19 -11.52 22.20
N ILE A 807 30.61 -11.32 23.41
CA ILE A 807 30.32 -9.98 23.91
C ILE A 807 31.60 -9.15 24.01
N LYS A 808 31.55 -7.91 23.55
CA LYS A 808 32.70 -6.99 23.61
C LYS A 808 33.02 -6.58 25.04
N GLU A 809 34.30 -6.49 25.37
CA GLU A 809 34.79 -6.16 26.73
C GLU A 809 34.22 -4.82 27.25
N LYS A 810 34.06 -3.82 26.40
CA LYS A 810 33.46 -2.54 26.74
C LYS A 810 32.04 -2.64 27.31
N TYR A 811 31.23 -3.57 26.83
CA TYR A 811 29.88 -3.79 27.37
C TYR A 811 29.92 -4.38 28.76
N ILE A 812 30.91 -5.21 29.03
CA ILE A 812 31.13 -5.75 30.34
C ILE A 812 31.56 -4.65 31.32
N GLU A 813 32.44 -3.74 30.88
CA GLU A 813 32.83 -2.56 31.65
C GLU A 813 31.63 -1.63 31.90
N GLN A 814 30.80 -1.37 30.91
CA GLN A 814 29.60 -0.57 31.08
C GLN A 814 28.61 -1.20 32.08
N MET A 815 28.44 -2.51 32.03
CA MET A 815 27.62 -3.24 33.02
C MET A 815 28.19 -3.11 34.43
N CYS A 816 29.55 -3.25 34.60
CA CYS A 816 30.22 -3.08 35.85
C CYS A 816 30.07 -1.65 36.44
N ASN A 817 30.06 -0.66 35.56
CA ASN A 817 29.98 0.74 35.94
C ASN A 817 28.55 1.29 36.01
N GLY A 818 27.53 0.47 35.71
CA GLY A 818 26.13 0.87 35.66
C GLY A 818 25.79 1.83 34.50
N THR A 819 26.64 1.91 33.47
CA THR A 819 26.50 2.80 32.31
C THR A 819 26.14 2.04 31.06
N PHE A 820 25.69 0.79 31.16
CA PHE A 820 25.34 -0.04 29.99
C PHE A 820 24.16 0.55 29.21
N GLU A 821 24.43 1.07 28.03
CA GLU A 821 23.45 1.60 27.08
C GLU A 821 23.27 0.66 25.91
N ILE A 822 22.04 0.54 25.39
CA ILE A 822 21.71 -0.29 24.23
C ILE A 822 22.31 0.27 22.93
N ASN A 823 22.71 1.53 22.94
CA ASN A 823 22.94 2.36 21.78
C ASN A 823 24.38 2.59 21.43
N THR A 824 25.06 1.57 21.02
CA THR A 824 26.46 1.68 20.64
C THR A 824 26.68 1.38 19.17
N HIS A 825 25.94 2.06 18.31
CA HIS A 825 26.14 1.97 16.86
C HIS A 825 27.52 2.44 16.37
N GLU A 826 28.34 2.96 17.24
CA GLU A 826 29.70 3.40 16.90
C GLU A 826 30.68 2.25 16.62
N ASP A 827 30.29 0.99 16.91
CA ASP A 827 31.21 -0.16 16.89
C ASP A 827 30.76 -1.31 15.99
N ILE A 828 29.92 -1.09 15.06
CA ILE A 828 29.56 -2.11 14.08
C ILE A 828 30.38 -1.96 12.82
#